data_01dc2caabdb18db925e10302885978b9
#
_entry.id   01dc2caabdb18db925e10302885978b9
#
_cell.length_a   1.000
_cell.length_b   1.000
_cell.length_c   1.000
_cell.angle_alpha   90.00
_cell.angle_beta   90.00
_cell.angle_gamma   90.00
#
_symmetry.space_group_name_H-M   'P 1'
#
loop_
_entity.id
_entity.type
_entity.pdbx_description
1 polymer ?
#
loop_
_entity_poly.entity_id
_entity_poly.type
_entity_poly.pdbx_seq_one_letter_code
_entity_poly.pdbx_strand_id
1 'polypeptide(L)'
;MRRTNILKLVAVAASMACLTRPAVVSAADEPTKLTTESATFELSGVRSQKQIVVTGQFGDEVRDVTHLAKFTSSNLKVVTLDGSIAKPVGDGAAKIACQLGKQTIAIDVVVKGTSIPHPVSFKNETLAALSKAGCNMGACHGSPSGKGGFRLSLRAFDPPLDILTLRSEFFGRRTNSLQPGESLLLQKPLMEVAHGGGRRLTKGGPAWLVLHNWIGEGLQLDKPETPALSRIEILPKKRVLRDASDRQQLSVNGYFSDGTVRDLTALTVFTSSNESVGSVDKDGLVEKTGRGETAILARYLDRMATADVTFLEEVPGFKWSDPPENNFVDTHSFAKLKQLQILPSDICSDEEFLRRAYLDLTGRLPRIDETQAFLAGKAGERRAKLVDSLLEDDDFAEFWTLKWSDILRSNSKKLTATGVHKFQRWVYDGIRTDKGINELAHELLTASGSVFENPAASYWRASRDPNDATETTAQLFLGIRIQCAKCHNHPFEKWSQDNYYGIAAAFTRIGRQKGAKPDEEIIHVTRSGEIKQPRTGQTMKVHLLLKGDVDVPADQDRRRVFADWLVSEENPFFARAAVNRIWGHLMGRGIVEPVDDFRDSNPPSNAALLDSLAEQFTKNGFSRKWVIRTIMSSRVYQLSSKKNDFNADDEIYASHATPRLLSAEQLLDAICQVTDVAESFKGLPAGTRAVALPDPPTDHYFLKVFGQPQREMACQCERSSESNLSQALQMINGPTVHNKLRADNGRIHQMVKAGKKDDQIITTLYLA
;
A
#
# COMPACT_ATOMS: atom_id res chain seq x y z
N MET A 1 51.00 -40.30 -9.63
CA MET A 1 50.17 -41.50 -9.92
C MET A 1 48.73 -41.04 -10.16
N ARG A 2 48.24 -41.37 -11.31
CA ARG A 2 46.91 -41.09 -11.84
C ARG A 2 45.79 -41.72 -11.01
N ARG A 3 44.63 -41.03 -10.89
CA ARG A 3 43.31 -41.63 -11.13
C ARG A 3 42.28 -40.54 -11.35
N THR A 4 41.88 -40.44 -12.59
CA THR A 4 40.75 -39.74 -13.20
C THR A 4 39.44 -40.40 -12.73
N ASN A 5 38.44 -39.63 -12.36
CA ASN A 5 37.05 -40.09 -12.34
C ASN A 5 36.18 -39.14 -13.12
N ILE A 6 35.67 -39.66 -14.21
CA ILE A 6 34.69 -39.05 -15.14
C ILE A 6 33.30 -39.15 -14.51
N LEU A 7 32.67 -38.07 -14.23
CA LEU A 7 31.21 -38.04 -13.93
C LEU A 7 30.45 -37.82 -15.25
N LYS A 8 29.65 -38.79 -15.60
CA LYS A 8 28.72 -38.76 -16.73
C LYS A 8 27.56 -37.85 -16.38
N LEU A 9 27.39 -36.76 -17.16
CA LEU A 9 26.16 -35.94 -17.21
C LEU A 9 25.10 -36.74 -17.99
N VAL A 10 24.05 -37.16 -17.34
CA VAL A 10 22.83 -37.64 -17.99
C VAL A 10 21.88 -36.46 -18.12
N ALA A 11 21.74 -35.94 -19.33
CA ALA A 11 20.72 -34.94 -19.66
C ALA A 11 19.36 -35.67 -19.82
N VAL A 12 18.46 -35.47 -18.88
CA VAL A 12 17.07 -35.87 -19.04
C VAL A 12 16.35 -34.69 -19.67
N ALA A 13 16.09 -34.78 -20.96
CA ALA A 13 15.18 -33.90 -21.67
C ALA A 13 13.74 -34.30 -21.33
N ALA A 14 13.13 -33.58 -20.39
CA ALA A 14 11.72 -33.69 -20.13
C ALA A 14 10.98 -32.84 -21.18
N SER A 15 10.45 -33.49 -22.21
CA SER A 15 9.49 -32.92 -23.15
C SER A 15 8.19 -32.59 -22.41
N MET A 16 7.98 -31.34 -22.05
CA MET A 16 6.67 -30.83 -21.61
C MET A 16 5.77 -30.76 -22.85
N ALA A 17 5.02 -31.82 -23.11
CA ALA A 17 3.89 -31.78 -23.99
C ALA A 17 2.78 -30.97 -23.28
N CYS A 18 2.60 -29.73 -23.71
CA CYS A 18 1.44 -28.92 -23.33
C CYS A 18 0.20 -29.59 -23.94
N LEU A 19 -0.47 -30.45 -23.18
CA LEU A 19 -1.79 -30.97 -23.49
C LEU A 19 -2.79 -29.85 -23.26
N THR A 20 -3.07 -29.05 -24.30
CA THR A 20 -4.26 -28.21 -24.34
C THR A 20 -5.47 -29.16 -24.36
N ARG A 21 -6.08 -29.37 -23.21
CA ARG A 21 -7.40 -29.98 -23.14
C ARG A 21 -8.38 -29.01 -23.82
N PRO A 22 -9.07 -29.37 -24.88
CA PRO A 22 -10.22 -28.59 -25.32
C PRO A 22 -11.25 -28.61 -24.19
N ALA A 23 -11.66 -27.46 -23.71
CA ALA A 23 -12.75 -27.34 -22.76
C ALA A 23 -14.02 -27.88 -23.46
N VAL A 24 -14.44 -29.08 -23.11
CA VAL A 24 -15.72 -29.62 -23.50
C VAL A 24 -16.74 -28.84 -22.68
N VAL A 25 -17.38 -27.85 -23.29
CA VAL A 25 -18.55 -27.17 -22.74
C VAL A 25 -19.65 -28.22 -22.62
N SER A 26 -19.94 -28.65 -21.40
CA SER A 26 -21.10 -29.52 -21.12
C SER A 26 -22.39 -28.77 -21.45
N ALA A 27 -23.42 -29.46 -21.95
CA ALA A 27 -24.73 -28.88 -22.24
C ALA A 27 -25.45 -28.26 -21.00
N ALA A 28 -24.92 -28.46 -19.81
CA ALA A 28 -25.39 -27.86 -18.56
C ALA A 28 -24.82 -26.42 -18.29
N ASP A 29 -23.95 -25.89 -19.15
CA ASP A 29 -23.19 -24.67 -18.94
C ASP A 29 -23.48 -23.57 -19.98
N GLU A 30 -24.73 -23.47 -20.46
CA GLU A 30 -25.15 -22.33 -21.28
C GLU A 30 -25.47 -21.11 -20.40
N PRO A 31 -24.97 -19.90 -20.75
CA PRO A 31 -25.33 -18.70 -20.01
C PRO A 31 -26.81 -18.37 -20.17
N THR A 32 -27.46 -17.94 -19.12
CA THR A 32 -28.84 -17.44 -19.13
C THR A 32 -28.94 -16.07 -19.79
N LYS A 33 -27.87 -15.30 -19.77
CA LYS A 33 -27.78 -13.94 -20.34
C LYS A 33 -26.35 -13.61 -20.70
N LEU A 34 -26.14 -12.85 -21.79
CA LEU A 34 -24.87 -12.18 -22.10
C LEU A 34 -25.00 -10.68 -21.85
N THR A 35 -23.90 -10.08 -21.40
CA THR A 35 -23.75 -8.62 -21.24
C THR A 35 -22.38 -8.18 -21.71
N THR A 36 -22.28 -6.91 -22.12
CA THR A 36 -21.00 -6.26 -22.43
C THR A 36 -20.88 -4.96 -21.63
N GLU A 37 -19.67 -4.42 -21.51
CA GLU A 37 -19.42 -3.18 -20.78
C GLU A 37 -20.06 -1.95 -21.46
N SER A 38 -20.32 -2.02 -22.76
CA SER A 38 -21.02 -0.98 -23.52
C SER A 38 -21.87 -1.58 -24.63
N ALA A 39 -23.13 -1.14 -24.74
CA ALA A 39 -24.01 -1.51 -25.83
C ALA A 39 -23.72 -0.77 -27.15
N THR A 40 -22.94 0.33 -27.08
CA THR A 40 -22.57 1.16 -28.23
C THR A 40 -21.15 1.69 -28.05
N PHE A 41 -20.40 1.84 -29.15
CA PHE A 41 -19.12 2.55 -29.13
C PHE A 41 -18.80 3.19 -30.50
N GLU A 42 -17.91 4.16 -30.49
CA GLU A 42 -17.40 4.83 -31.69
C GLU A 42 -15.93 4.47 -31.91
N LEU A 43 -15.54 4.25 -33.15
CA LEU A 43 -14.16 4.12 -33.62
C LEU A 43 -13.82 5.33 -34.47
N SER A 44 -12.85 6.13 -34.06
CA SER A 44 -12.42 7.34 -34.75
C SER A 44 -11.04 7.17 -35.37
N GLY A 45 -10.97 7.25 -36.69
CA GLY A 45 -9.73 7.08 -37.46
C GLY A 45 -9.32 5.62 -37.63
N VAL A 46 -8.45 5.37 -38.62
CA VAL A 46 -8.04 4.04 -39.05
C VAL A 46 -7.25 3.22 -38.03
N ARG A 47 -6.62 3.89 -37.05
CA ARG A 47 -5.82 3.23 -36.02
C ARG A 47 -6.58 2.94 -34.73
N SER A 48 -7.85 3.38 -34.62
CA SER A 48 -8.65 3.08 -33.46
C SER A 48 -8.97 1.59 -33.37
N GLN A 49 -9.22 1.12 -32.17
CA GLN A 49 -9.67 -0.25 -31.91
C GLN A 49 -10.50 -0.29 -30.64
N LYS A 50 -11.24 -1.39 -30.43
CA LYS A 50 -11.98 -1.60 -29.19
C LYS A 50 -11.86 -3.06 -28.74
N GLN A 51 -11.34 -3.26 -27.53
CA GLN A 51 -11.43 -4.54 -26.83
C GLN A 51 -12.87 -4.72 -26.34
N ILE A 52 -13.54 -5.74 -26.83
CA ILE A 52 -14.88 -6.13 -26.37
C ILE A 52 -14.69 -7.14 -25.23
N VAL A 53 -15.40 -6.93 -24.13
CA VAL A 53 -15.47 -7.85 -23.00
C VAL A 53 -16.89 -8.35 -22.88
N VAL A 54 -17.07 -9.67 -22.90
CA VAL A 54 -18.38 -10.33 -22.81
C VAL A 54 -18.47 -11.10 -21.50
N THR A 55 -19.49 -10.79 -20.73
CA THR A 55 -19.80 -11.46 -19.46
C THR A 55 -21.03 -12.33 -19.64
N GLY A 56 -20.94 -13.61 -19.26
CA GLY A 56 -22.04 -14.56 -19.20
C GLY A 56 -22.58 -14.73 -17.79
N GLN A 57 -23.90 -14.77 -17.64
CA GLN A 57 -24.60 -15.10 -16.41
C GLN A 57 -24.92 -16.58 -16.36
N PHE A 58 -24.50 -17.29 -15.31
CA PHE A 58 -24.72 -18.72 -15.08
C PHE A 58 -25.35 -18.91 -13.70
N GLY A 59 -26.70 -18.91 -13.64
CA GLY A 59 -27.38 -18.83 -12.34
C GLY A 59 -27.02 -17.55 -11.61
N ASP A 60 -26.46 -17.67 -10.40
CA ASP A 60 -26.00 -16.54 -9.59
C ASP A 60 -24.54 -16.11 -9.87
N GLU A 61 -23.85 -16.85 -10.76
CA GLU A 61 -22.46 -16.57 -11.08
C GLU A 61 -22.32 -15.75 -12.37
N VAL A 62 -21.29 -14.90 -12.40
CA VAL A 62 -20.86 -14.17 -13.59
C VAL A 62 -19.47 -14.67 -14.01
N ARG A 63 -19.32 -14.95 -15.31
CA ARG A 63 -18.04 -15.45 -15.87
C ARG A 63 -17.66 -14.61 -17.08
N ASP A 64 -16.36 -14.42 -17.27
CA ASP A 64 -15.85 -13.90 -18.54
C ASP A 64 -15.93 -14.99 -19.62
N VAL A 65 -16.70 -14.71 -20.65
CA VAL A 65 -16.88 -15.60 -21.79
C VAL A 65 -16.35 -14.98 -23.08
N THR A 66 -15.54 -13.92 -22.98
CA THR A 66 -14.98 -13.20 -24.13
C THR A 66 -14.25 -14.14 -25.09
N HIS A 67 -13.46 -15.06 -24.58
CA HIS A 67 -12.69 -16.01 -25.38
C HIS A 67 -13.52 -17.18 -25.94
N LEU A 68 -14.75 -17.38 -25.44
CA LEU A 68 -15.68 -18.43 -25.87
C LEU A 68 -16.73 -17.90 -26.87
N ALA A 69 -17.02 -16.60 -26.82
CA ALA A 69 -18.02 -15.98 -27.66
C ALA A 69 -17.55 -15.87 -29.10
N LYS A 70 -18.48 -16.13 -30.03
CA LYS A 70 -18.26 -15.88 -31.45
C LYS A 70 -18.68 -14.47 -31.80
N PHE A 71 -17.79 -13.72 -32.41
CA PHE A 71 -18.03 -12.35 -32.84
C PHE A 71 -18.26 -12.29 -34.36
N THR A 72 -19.29 -11.56 -34.78
CA THR A 72 -19.58 -11.34 -36.20
C THR A 72 -19.98 -9.89 -36.45
N SER A 73 -19.48 -9.32 -37.53
CA SER A 73 -19.84 -7.97 -37.97
C SER A 73 -20.94 -8.04 -39.04
N SER A 74 -21.95 -7.18 -38.93
CA SER A 74 -23.00 -7.04 -39.95
C SER A 74 -22.48 -6.35 -41.22
N ASN A 75 -21.35 -5.64 -41.17
CA ASN A 75 -20.75 -4.94 -42.29
C ASN A 75 -19.24 -4.90 -42.21
N LEU A 76 -18.57 -5.82 -42.91
CA LEU A 76 -17.12 -5.94 -42.96
C LEU A 76 -16.42 -4.77 -43.69
N LYS A 77 -17.16 -3.93 -44.44
CA LYS A 77 -16.63 -2.72 -45.03
C LYS A 77 -16.55 -1.57 -44.02
N VAL A 78 -17.20 -1.68 -42.88
CA VAL A 78 -17.19 -0.69 -41.80
C VAL A 78 -16.29 -1.14 -40.67
N VAL A 79 -16.46 -2.36 -40.15
CA VAL A 79 -15.71 -2.89 -39.02
C VAL A 79 -15.38 -4.37 -39.21
N THR A 80 -14.13 -4.73 -38.97
CA THR A 80 -13.64 -6.11 -38.89
C THR A 80 -13.32 -6.49 -37.46
N LEU A 81 -13.19 -7.78 -37.21
CA LEU A 81 -12.93 -8.36 -35.88
C LEU A 81 -11.67 -9.25 -35.94
N ASP A 82 -10.85 -9.07 -34.94
CA ASP A 82 -9.70 -9.92 -34.67
C ASP A 82 -9.89 -10.52 -33.27
N GLY A 83 -10.51 -11.70 -33.23
CA GLY A 83 -11.06 -12.22 -31.98
C GLY A 83 -12.11 -11.28 -31.39
N SER A 84 -11.87 -10.81 -30.17
CA SER A 84 -12.72 -9.84 -29.46
C SER A 84 -12.35 -8.36 -29.71
N ILE A 85 -11.40 -8.09 -30.61
CA ILE A 85 -10.95 -6.74 -30.93
C ILE A 85 -11.63 -6.25 -32.20
N ALA A 86 -12.43 -5.18 -32.10
CA ALA A 86 -13.02 -4.51 -33.24
C ALA A 86 -12.06 -3.47 -33.83
N LYS A 87 -11.91 -3.51 -35.18
CA LYS A 87 -11.01 -2.61 -35.94
C LYS A 87 -11.79 -1.92 -37.06
N PRO A 88 -11.63 -0.59 -37.28
CA PRO A 88 -12.33 0.12 -38.35
C PRO A 88 -11.77 -0.24 -39.72
N VAL A 89 -12.63 -0.20 -40.74
CA VAL A 89 -12.26 -0.38 -42.13
C VAL A 89 -12.68 0.83 -42.95
N GLY A 90 -13.90 1.32 -42.79
CA GLY A 90 -14.43 2.50 -43.47
C GLY A 90 -15.55 3.14 -42.66
N ASP A 91 -15.84 4.40 -42.98
CA ASP A 91 -16.87 5.17 -42.26
C ASP A 91 -18.26 4.56 -42.44
N GLY A 92 -19.06 4.58 -41.37
CA GLY A 92 -20.43 4.07 -41.40
C GLY A 92 -20.87 3.46 -40.06
N ALA A 93 -22.00 2.79 -40.08
CA ALA A 93 -22.53 2.07 -38.94
C ALA A 93 -22.58 0.56 -39.20
N ALA A 94 -22.32 -0.21 -38.15
CA ALA A 94 -22.43 -1.68 -38.19
C ALA A 94 -22.91 -2.18 -36.83
N LYS A 95 -23.37 -3.44 -36.79
CA LYS A 95 -23.65 -4.15 -35.55
C LYS A 95 -22.67 -5.31 -35.39
N ILE A 96 -22.13 -5.46 -34.23
CA ILE A 96 -21.35 -6.63 -33.86
C ILE A 96 -22.24 -7.56 -33.03
N ALA A 97 -22.46 -8.76 -33.51
CA ALA A 97 -23.16 -9.80 -32.77
C ALA A 97 -22.12 -10.65 -32.00
N CYS A 98 -22.33 -10.80 -30.69
CA CYS A 98 -21.57 -11.69 -29.83
C CYS A 98 -22.48 -12.85 -29.43
N GLN A 99 -22.13 -14.07 -29.81
CA GLN A 99 -22.95 -15.26 -29.61
C GLN A 99 -22.21 -16.32 -28.79
N LEU A 100 -22.90 -16.88 -27.81
CA LEU A 100 -22.43 -18.06 -27.06
C LEU A 100 -23.65 -18.97 -26.79
N GLY A 101 -23.62 -20.20 -27.32
CA GLY A 101 -24.77 -21.10 -27.28
C GLY A 101 -25.97 -20.48 -27.95
N LYS A 102 -27.11 -20.44 -27.25
CA LYS A 102 -28.37 -19.82 -27.75
C LYS A 102 -28.46 -18.32 -27.48
N GLN A 103 -27.58 -17.77 -26.68
CA GLN A 103 -27.61 -16.36 -26.32
C GLN A 103 -26.84 -15.52 -27.34
N THR A 104 -27.41 -14.37 -27.69
CA THR A 104 -26.79 -13.40 -28.60
C THR A 104 -27.02 -11.99 -28.07
N ILE A 105 -25.99 -11.18 -28.08
CA ILE A 105 -26.06 -9.74 -27.79
C ILE A 105 -25.49 -8.96 -28.96
N ALA A 106 -26.13 -7.84 -29.31
CA ALA A 106 -25.69 -6.95 -30.38
C ALA A 106 -25.10 -5.65 -29.80
N ILE A 107 -24.01 -5.20 -30.38
CA ILE A 107 -23.32 -3.94 -30.03
C ILE A 107 -23.39 -3.04 -31.26
N ASP A 108 -23.88 -1.80 -31.10
CA ASP A 108 -23.91 -0.82 -32.18
C ASP A 108 -22.56 -0.14 -32.29
N VAL A 109 -22.00 -0.09 -33.49
CA VAL A 109 -20.68 0.50 -33.76
C VAL A 109 -20.83 1.57 -34.82
N VAL A 110 -20.23 2.73 -34.56
CA VAL A 110 -20.10 3.82 -35.53
C VAL A 110 -18.63 4.03 -35.82
N VAL A 111 -18.26 4.02 -37.08
CA VAL A 111 -16.89 4.33 -37.52
C VAL A 111 -16.90 5.65 -38.25
N LYS A 112 -15.96 6.55 -37.89
CA LYS A 112 -15.82 7.88 -38.47
C LYS A 112 -14.36 8.23 -38.77
N GLY A 113 -14.15 9.01 -39.80
CA GLY A 113 -12.87 9.63 -40.10
C GLY A 113 -11.76 8.68 -40.53
N THR A 114 -12.08 7.54 -41.13
CA THR A 114 -11.07 6.58 -41.61
C THR A 114 -10.24 7.13 -42.78
N SER A 115 -10.82 8.03 -43.58
CA SER A 115 -10.16 8.72 -44.69
C SER A 115 -9.46 10.03 -44.29
N ILE A 116 -9.66 10.49 -43.07
CA ILE A 116 -9.04 11.71 -42.55
C ILE A 116 -7.66 11.35 -41.97
N PRO A 117 -6.58 12.07 -42.36
CA PRO A 117 -5.27 11.85 -41.76
C PRO A 117 -5.31 12.15 -40.24
N HIS A 118 -5.06 11.13 -39.44
CA HIS A 118 -4.88 11.25 -38.01
C HIS A 118 -3.41 11.02 -37.66
N PRO A 119 -2.56 12.07 -37.58
CA PRO A 119 -1.14 11.90 -37.24
C PRO A 119 -1.03 11.28 -35.85
N VAL A 120 0.04 10.50 -35.64
CA VAL A 120 0.32 9.87 -34.35
C VAL A 120 0.64 10.95 -33.32
N SER A 121 -0.11 10.98 -32.22
CA SER A 121 0.17 11.88 -31.12
C SER A 121 1.46 11.45 -30.38
N PHE A 122 2.42 12.36 -30.27
CA PHE A 122 3.64 12.10 -29.51
C PHE A 122 3.31 11.87 -28.04
N LYS A 123 2.54 12.78 -27.42
CA LYS A 123 2.22 12.73 -25.97
C LYS A 123 1.31 11.56 -25.63
N ASN A 124 0.28 11.33 -26.44
CA ASN A 124 -0.75 10.33 -26.07
C ASN A 124 -0.41 8.92 -26.57
N GLU A 125 0.22 8.75 -27.75
CA GLU A 125 0.43 7.43 -28.38
C GLU A 125 1.89 7.00 -28.36
N THR A 126 2.83 7.84 -28.84
CA THR A 126 4.26 7.46 -28.93
C THR A 126 4.88 7.19 -27.58
N LEU A 127 4.65 8.06 -26.59
CA LEU A 127 5.15 7.87 -25.24
C LEU A 127 4.49 6.66 -24.54
N ALA A 128 3.21 6.39 -24.83
CA ALA A 128 2.54 5.20 -24.35
C ALA A 128 3.12 3.92 -24.97
N ALA A 129 3.41 3.92 -26.26
CA ALA A 129 4.05 2.80 -26.94
C ALA A 129 5.45 2.49 -26.37
N LEU A 130 6.26 3.51 -26.08
CA LEU A 130 7.57 3.37 -25.41
C LEU A 130 7.40 2.81 -23.98
N SER A 131 6.38 3.25 -23.26
CA SER A 131 6.07 2.74 -21.90
C SER A 131 5.59 1.29 -21.95
N LYS A 132 4.74 0.93 -22.90
CA LYS A 132 4.26 -0.44 -23.14
C LYS A 132 5.39 -1.40 -23.45
N ALA A 133 6.32 -0.97 -24.30
CA ALA A 133 7.51 -1.75 -24.64
C ALA A 133 8.55 -1.79 -23.50
N GLY A 134 8.37 -1.01 -22.42
CA GLY A 134 9.27 -0.94 -21.28
C GLY A 134 10.56 -0.15 -21.54
N CYS A 135 10.64 0.62 -22.63
CA CYS A 135 11.83 1.38 -22.99
C CYS A 135 12.21 2.42 -21.93
N ASN A 136 11.23 3.10 -21.36
CA ASN A 136 11.41 4.17 -20.38
C ASN A 136 11.29 3.71 -18.91
N MET A 137 11.52 2.41 -18.65
CA MET A 137 11.64 1.89 -17.29
C MET A 137 12.99 2.23 -16.67
N GLY A 138 13.05 2.32 -15.32
CA GLY A 138 14.28 2.61 -14.58
C GLY A 138 15.42 1.60 -14.80
N ALA A 139 15.07 0.33 -15.06
CA ALA A 139 16.04 -0.71 -15.43
C ALA A 139 16.58 -0.59 -16.88
N CYS A 140 15.95 0.25 -17.71
CA CYS A 140 16.27 0.47 -19.12
C CYS A 140 16.71 1.93 -19.36
N HIS A 141 16.08 2.63 -20.30
CA HIS A 141 16.47 3.98 -20.67
C HIS A 141 15.88 5.08 -19.78
N GLY A 142 14.95 4.74 -18.86
CA GLY A 142 14.38 5.65 -17.87
C GLY A 142 15.23 5.87 -16.60
N SER A 143 16.45 5.30 -16.53
CA SER A 143 17.40 5.62 -15.45
C SER A 143 18.00 7.02 -15.64
N PRO A 144 18.55 7.67 -14.59
CA PRO A 144 19.08 9.04 -14.68
C PRO A 144 20.13 9.24 -15.78
N SER A 145 20.97 8.24 -16.06
CA SER A 145 21.98 8.26 -17.13
C SER A 145 21.53 7.59 -18.42
N GLY A 146 20.37 6.90 -18.42
CA GLY A 146 19.98 6.01 -19.51
C GLY A 146 20.85 4.76 -19.61
N LYS A 147 20.63 3.94 -20.63
CA LYS A 147 21.51 2.82 -20.95
C LYS A 147 22.06 2.96 -22.38
N GLY A 148 23.36 2.70 -22.55
CA GLY A 148 24.01 2.80 -23.86
C GLY A 148 23.97 4.22 -24.46
N GLY A 149 23.99 5.27 -23.66
CA GLY A 149 23.88 6.65 -24.07
C GLY A 149 22.50 7.06 -24.60
N PHE A 150 21.47 6.25 -24.36
CA PHE A 150 20.09 6.57 -24.68
C PHE A 150 19.30 6.77 -23.36
N ARG A 151 18.84 7.99 -23.12
CA ARG A 151 18.08 8.37 -21.95
C ARG A 151 16.67 8.79 -22.34
N LEU A 152 15.70 8.24 -21.67
CA LEU A 152 14.28 8.67 -21.70
C LEU A 152 13.87 9.12 -20.31
N SER A 153 12.84 9.93 -20.22
CA SER A 153 12.25 10.25 -18.94
C SER A 153 11.55 9.01 -18.36
N LEU A 154 11.68 8.80 -17.04
CA LEU A 154 11.06 7.66 -16.39
C LEU A 154 9.55 7.68 -16.61
N ARG A 155 9.03 6.65 -17.31
CA ARG A 155 7.59 6.51 -17.58
C ARG A 155 6.95 7.73 -18.25
N ALA A 156 7.72 8.42 -19.11
CA ALA A 156 7.27 9.56 -19.91
C ALA A 156 6.86 10.81 -19.10
N PHE A 157 7.45 11.04 -17.90
CA PHE A 157 7.10 12.20 -17.08
C PHE A 157 7.61 13.55 -17.64
N ASP A 158 8.59 13.54 -18.56
CA ASP A 158 9.17 14.73 -19.17
C ASP A 158 9.18 14.63 -20.71
N PRO A 159 8.03 14.86 -21.37
CA PRO A 159 7.94 14.79 -22.83
C PRO A 159 8.92 15.69 -23.60
N PRO A 160 9.27 16.91 -23.14
CA PRO A 160 10.31 17.72 -23.75
C PRO A 160 11.69 17.05 -23.80
N LEU A 161 12.09 16.36 -22.74
CA LEU A 161 13.33 15.57 -22.72
C LEU A 161 13.24 14.40 -23.71
N ASP A 162 12.12 13.70 -23.73
CA ASP A 162 11.95 12.51 -24.56
C ASP A 162 12.03 12.85 -26.05
N ILE A 163 11.36 13.92 -26.50
CA ILE A 163 11.40 14.33 -27.92
C ILE A 163 12.80 14.79 -28.34
N LEU A 164 13.51 15.54 -27.46
CA LEU A 164 14.88 15.95 -27.72
C LEU A 164 15.78 14.75 -27.94
N THR A 165 15.69 13.77 -27.05
CA THR A 165 16.48 12.55 -27.09
C THR A 165 16.17 11.69 -28.32
N LEU A 166 14.89 11.56 -28.69
CA LEU A 166 14.47 10.74 -29.83
C LEU A 166 14.80 11.37 -31.18
N ARG A 167 14.63 12.69 -31.28
CA ARG A 167 14.67 13.42 -32.56
C ARG A 167 16.05 14.02 -32.86
N SER A 168 16.75 14.58 -31.87
CA SER A 168 17.88 15.47 -32.12
C SER A 168 19.20 14.96 -31.57
N GLU A 169 19.18 14.18 -30.48
CA GLU A 169 20.41 13.71 -29.85
C GLU A 169 21.24 12.80 -30.79
N PHE A 170 22.56 12.93 -30.78
CA PHE A 170 23.47 12.18 -31.64
C PHE A 170 23.10 12.27 -33.14
N PHE A 171 22.73 13.47 -33.60
CA PHE A 171 22.37 13.73 -35.00
C PHE A 171 21.19 12.89 -35.52
N GLY A 172 20.23 12.58 -34.64
CA GLY A 172 19.03 11.81 -35.00
C GLY A 172 19.27 10.34 -35.37
N ARG A 173 20.45 9.76 -35.04
CA ARG A 173 20.82 8.38 -35.42
C ARG A 173 19.82 7.28 -35.01
N ARG A 174 18.89 7.57 -34.09
CA ARG A 174 17.94 6.58 -33.58
C ARG A 174 16.74 6.35 -34.47
N THR A 175 16.45 7.30 -35.34
CA THR A 175 15.27 7.32 -36.19
C THR A 175 15.64 7.61 -37.65
N ASN A 176 14.93 6.95 -38.59
CA ASN A 176 15.04 7.14 -40.01
C ASN A 176 13.65 7.35 -40.60
N SER A 177 13.25 8.59 -40.87
CA SER A 177 11.89 8.92 -41.35
C SER A 177 11.67 8.52 -42.82
N LEU A 178 12.74 8.33 -43.60
CA LEU A 178 12.62 7.86 -44.98
C LEU A 178 12.38 6.35 -45.06
N GLN A 179 12.95 5.62 -44.11
CA GLN A 179 12.79 4.16 -43.99
C GLN A 179 12.53 3.81 -42.52
N PRO A 180 11.31 4.03 -42.00
CA PRO A 180 11.01 3.89 -40.60
C PRO A 180 11.40 2.54 -39.97
N GLY A 181 11.23 1.44 -40.73
CA GLY A 181 11.60 0.09 -40.28
C GLY A 181 13.11 -0.08 -40.01
N GLU A 182 13.97 0.74 -40.58
CA GLU A 182 15.42 0.71 -40.37
C GLU A 182 15.88 1.57 -39.19
N SER A 183 14.96 2.20 -38.48
CA SER A 183 15.27 2.97 -37.27
C SER A 183 15.82 2.07 -36.15
N LEU A 184 16.96 2.46 -35.56
CA LEU A 184 17.49 1.75 -34.39
C LEU A 184 16.52 1.66 -33.25
N LEU A 185 15.60 2.63 -33.14
CA LEU A 185 14.50 2.64 -32.18
C LEU A 185 13.56 1.43 -32.36
N LEU A 186 13.45 0.89 -33.57
CA LEU A 186 12.63 -0.30 -33.88
C LEU A 186 13.48 -1.58 -33.96
N GLN A 187 14.61 -1.54 -34.67
CA GLN A 187 15.45 -2.73 -34.92
C GLN A 187 15.99 -3.35 -33.61
N LYS A 188 16.47 -2.51 -32.68
CA LYS A 188 17.03 -3.00 -31.42
C LYS A 188 15.99 -3.76 -30.57
N PRO A 189 14.81 -3.20 -30.25
CA PRO A 189 13.80 -3.92 -29.49
C PRO A 189 13.12 -5.09 -30.25
N LEU A 190 13.26 -5.16 -31.59
CA LEU A 190 12.91 -6.35 -32.38
C LEU A 190 13.99 -7.44 -32.31
N MET A 191 15.19 -7.15 -31.82
CA MET A 191 16.39 -8.01 -31.88
C MET A 191 16.91 -8.24 -33.29
N GLU A 192 16.60 -7.37 -34.25
CA GLU A 192 17.22 -7.34 -35.58
C GLU A 192 18.64 -6.78 -35.47
N VAL A 193 18.90 -5.96 -34.47
CA VAL A 193 20.22 -5.49 -34.03
C VAL A 193 20.38 -5.82 -32.54
N ALA A 194 21.56 -6.21 -32.10
CA ALA A 194 21.86 -6.61 -30.74
C ALA A 194 21.34 -5.57 -29.70
N HIS A 195 20.55 -6.02 -28.72
CA HIS A 195 19.95 -5.21 -27.71
C HIS A 195 20.05 -5.85 -26.32
N GLY A 196 20.78 -5.22 -25.40
CA GLY A 196 20.97 -5.71 -24.04
C GLY A 196 19.67 -5.81 -23.22
N GLY A 197 18.60 -5.13 -23.64
CA GLY A 197 17.26 -5.22 -23.05
C GLY A 197 16.42 -6.40 -23.55
N GLY A 198 16.92 -7.20 -24.49
CA GLY A 198 16.19 -8.28 -25.15
C GLY A 198 15.09 -7.79 -26.11
N ARG A 199 14.25 -8.72 -26.57
CA ARG A 199 13.10 -8.40 -27.42
C ARG A 199 12.03 -7.69 -26.63
N ARG A 200 11.59 -6.50 -27.09
CA ARG A 200 10.58 -5.65 -26.45
C ARG A 200 9.42 -5.31 -27.38
N LEU A 201 9.61 -5.44 -28.68
CA LEU A 201 8.59 -5.21 -29.69
C LEU A 201 8.33 -6.48 -30.50
N THR A 202 7.13 -6.55 -31.05
CA THR A 202 6.75 -7.54 -32.08
C THR A 202 6.39 -6.75 -33.34
N LYS A 203 6.94 -7.12 -34.48
CA LYS A 203 6.68 -6.46 -35.76
C LYS A 203 5.18 -6.55 -36.10
N GLY A 204 4.59 -5.41 -36.44
CA GLY A 204 3.13 -5.31 -36.68
C GLY A 204 2.29 -5.24 -35.40
N GLY A 205 2.85 -5.38 -34.20
CA GLY A 205 2.11 -5.21 -32.95
C GLY A 205 1.78 -3.73 -32.65
N PRO A 206 0.85 -3.45 -31.72
CA PRO A 206 0.32 -2.09 -31.49
C PRO A 206 1.41 -1.04 -31.22
N ALA A 207 2.32 -1.31 -30.30
CA ALA A 207 3.40 -0.37 -29.97
C ALA A 207 4.36 -0.16 -31.15
N TRP A 208 4.67 -1.22 -31.91
CA TRP A 208 5.48 -1.11 -33.09
C TRP A 208 4.81 -0.25 -34.17
N LEU A 209 3.52 -0.46 -34.44
CA LEU A 209 2.76 0.31 -35.42
C LEU A 209 2.73 1.79 -35.08
N VAL A 210 2.51 2.14 -33.84
CA VAL A 210 2.54 3.54 -33.39
C VAL A 210 3.91 4.17 -33.63
N LEU A 211 4.98 3.51 -33.17
CA LEU A 211 6.35 4.03 -33.35
C LEU A 211 6.75 4.14 -34.81
N HIS A 212 6.47 3.12 -35.62
CA HIS A 212 6.76 3.09 -37.05
C HIS A 212 6.06 4.23 -37.79
N ASN A 213 4.74 4.42 -37.53
CA ASN A 213 3.96 5.47 -38.19
C ASN A 213 4.43 6.86 -37.75
N TRP A 214 4.68 7.09 -36.45
CA TRP A 214 5.20 8.35 -35.95
C TRP A 214 6.54 8.74 -36.58
N ILE A 215 7.45 7.78 -36.76
CA ILE A 215 8.71 8.00 -37.44
C ILE A 215 8.47 8.35 -38.92
N GLY A 216 7.60 7.60 -39.61
CA GLY A 216 7.27 7.83 -41.03
C GLY A 216 6.55 9.16 -41.28
N GLU A 217 5.77 9.64 -40.29
CA GLU A 217 5.15 10.97 -40.33
C GLU A 217 6.12 12.13 -40.01
N GLY A 218 7.43 11.84 -39.88
CA GLY A 218 8.47 12.84 -39.67
C GLY A 218 8.63 13.29 -38.21
N LEU A 219 8.35 12.44 -37.26
CA LEU A 219 8.60 12.70 -35.82
C LEU A 219 7.88 13.96 -35.31
N GLN A 220 6.62 14.15 -35.70
CA GLN A 220 5.86 15.34 -35.40
C GLN A 220 5.58 15.48 -33.89
N LEU A 221 5.50 16.73 -33.43
CA LEU A 221 4.95 17.08 -32.12
C LEU A 221 3.45 17.28 -32.22
N ASP A 222 2.78 17.09 -31.07
CA ASP A 222 1.36 17.40 -30.97
C ASP A 222 1.11 18.90 -31.19
N LYS A 223 0.02 19.20 -31.86
CA LYS A 223 -0.49 20.56 -31.99
C LYS A 223 -1.15 21.01 -30.69
N PRO A 224 -1.26 22.32 -30.43
CA PRO A 224 -1.90 22.83 -29.23
C PRO A 224 -3.33 22.32 -28.99
N GLU A 225 -4.07 22.09 -30.06
CA GLU A 225 -5.44 21.59 -30.06
C GLU A 225 -5.56 20.07 -29.86
N THR A 226 -4.44 19.32 -29.82
CA THR A 226 -4.48 17.87 -29.59
C THR A 226 -5.13 17.56 -28.24
N PRO A 227 -6.19 16.74 -28.22
CA PRO A 227 -6.92 16.45 -26.99
C PRO A 227 -6.02 15.83 -25.92
N ALA A 228 -6.12 16.35 -24.70
CA ALA A 228 -5.39 15.81 -23.56
C ALA A 228 -6.15 14.66 -22.90
N LEU A 229 -5.42 13.63 -22.45
CA LEU A 229 -6.00 12.54 -21.67
C LEU A 229 -6.34 13.03 -20.26
N SER A 230 -7.61 13.05 -19.91
CA SER A 230 -8.11 13.51 -18.62
C SER A 230 -8.07 12.41 -17.55
N ARG A 231 -8.60 11.23 -17.85
CA ARG A 231 -8.63 10.06 -16.96
C ARG A 231 -8.68 8.75 -17.75
N ILE A 232 -8.36 7.65 -17.10
CA ILE A 232 -8.60 6.30 -17.61
C ILE A 232 -9.56 5.55 -16.70
N GLU A 233 -10.21 4.54 -17.25
CA GLU A 233 -11.10 3.64 -16.54
C GLU A 233 -10.83 2.20 -16.99
N ILE A 234 -10.63 1.30 -16.03
CA ILE A 234 -10.47 -0.14 -16.28
C ILE A 234 -11.81 -0.84 -16.07
N LEU A 235 -12.15 -1.75 -16.94
CA LEU A 235 -13.41 -2.48 -16.93
C LEU A 235 -13.18 -3.99 -17.12
N PRO A 236 -13.87 -4.82 -16.32
CA PRO A 236 -14.69 -4.48 -15.16
C PRO A 236 -13.85 -4.01 -13.97
N LYS A 237 -14.41 -3.12 -13.12
CA LYS A 237 -13.71 -2.62 -11.92
C LYS A 237 -13.59 -3.66 -10.81
N LYS A 238 -14.54 -4.58 -10.74
CA LYS A 238 -14.56 -5.62 -9.71
C LYS A 238 -15.15 -6.91 -10.28
N ARG A 239 -14.48 -8.02 -9.99
CA ARG A 239 -14.95 -9.37 -10.32
C ARG A 239 -14.70 -10.34 -9.20
N VAL A 240 -15.69 -11.21 -8.96
CA VAL A 240 -15.56 -12.40 -8.12
C VAL A 240 -15.82 -13.60 -9.03
N LEU A 241 -14.79 -14.39 -9.23
CA LEU A 241 -14.76 -15.54 -10.12
C LEU A 241 -14.69 -16.80 -9.27
N ARG A 242 -15.51 -17.82 -9.63
CA ARG A 242 -15.59 -19.09 -8.90
C ARG A 242 -15.18 -20.23 -9.82
N ASP A 243 -14.74 -21.30 -9.25
CA ASP A 243 -14.29 -22.59 -9.80
C ASP A 243 -14.10 -22.71 -11.33
N ALA A 244 -15.17 -22.60 -12.08
CA ALA A 244 -15.18 -22.73 -13.55
C ALA A 244 -14.68 -21.48 -14.29
N SER A 245 -14.36 -20.40 -13.56
CA SER A 245 -13.86 -19.14 -14.11
C SER A 245 -12.41 -18.93 -13.73
N ASP A 246 -11.50 -19.29 -14.62
CA ASP A 246 -10.06 -19.19 -14.42
C ASP A 246 -9.44 -17.92 -15.00
N ARG A 247 -10.23 -17.06 -15.65
CA ARG A 247 -9.73 -15.87 -16.35
C ARG A 247 -10.73 -14.73 -16.44
N GLN A 248 -10.19 -13.51 -16.64
CA GLN A 248 -10.97 -12.29 -16.88
C GLN A 248 -10.22 -11.39 -17.86
N GLN A 249 -10.85 -11.10 -19.01
CA GLN A 249 -10.38 -10.07 -19.91
C GLN A 249 -10.72 -8.69 -19.35
N LEU A 250 -9.74 -7.78 -19.34
CA LEU A 250 -9.91 -6.38 -18.97
C LEU A 250 -9.86 -5.49 -20.21
N SER A 251 -10.56 -4.37 -20.17
CA SER A 251 -10.43 -3.28 -21.13
C SER A 251 -10.17 -1.96 -20.43
N VAL A 252 -9.50 -1.02 -21.12
CA VAL A 252 -9.17 0.29 -20.58
C VAL A 252 -9.68 1.39 -21.50
N ASN A 253 -10.60 2.21 -21.01
CA ASN A 253 -11.10 3.39 -21.69
C ASN A 253 -10.36 4.65 -21.24
N GLY A 254 -9.93 5.47 -22.20
CA GLY A 254 -9.38 6.80 -21.95
C GLY A 254 -10.38 7.88 -22.30
N TYR A 255 -10.56 8.85 -21.42
CA TYR A 255 -11.45 10.01 -21.59
C TYR A 255 -10.61 11.23 -21.89
N PHE A 256 -10.89 11.88 -23.02
CA PHE A 256 -10.11 13.01 -23.51
C PHE A 256 -10.84 14.34 -23.33
N SER A 257 -10.07 15.44 -23.38
CA SER A 257 -10.58 16.81 -23.18
C SER A 257 -11.58 17.28 -24.25
N ASP A 258 -11.62 16.59 -25.40
CA ASP A 258 -12.60 16.83 -26.46
C ASP A 258 -13.93 16.06 -26.25
N GLY A 259 -14.08 15.39 -25.11
CA GLY A 259 -15.24 14.54 -24.80
C GLY A 259 -15.21 13.15 -25.43
N THR A 260 -14.18 12.82 -26.22
CA THR A 260 -14.07 11.47 -26.83
C THR A 260 -13.64 10.42 -25.81
N VAL A 261 -14.14 9.19 -25.98
CA VAL A 261 -13.72 8.00 -25.25
C VAL A 261 -13.04 7.05 -26.22
N ARG A 262 -11.79 6.68 -25.92
CA ARG A 262 -10.98 5.81 -26.78
C ARG A 262 -10.51 4.59 -26.00
N ASP A 263 -10.47 3.45 -26.65
CA ASP A 263 -9.87 2.25 -26.07
C ASP A 263 -8.34 2.38 -26.05
N LEU A 264 -7.76 2.21 -24.88
CA LEU A 264 -6.33 2.30 -24.63
C LEU A 264 -5.69 0.96 -24.25
N THR A 265 -6.47 -0.13 -24.25
CA THR A 265 -6.07 -1.45 -23.74
C THR A 265 -4.73 -1.92 -24.32
N ALA A 266 -4.56 -1.81 -25.63
CA ALA A 266 -3.37 -2.31 -26.33
C ALA A 266 -2.05 -1.61 -25.93
N LEU A 267 -2.12 -0.35 -25.49
CA LEU A 267 -0.95 0.43 -25.07
C LEU A 267 -0.89 0.61 -23.53
N THR A 268 -1.85 0.05 -22.80
CA THR A 268 -1.85 0.06 -21.32
C THR A 268 -0.86 -0.96 -20.77
N VAL A 269 -0.11 -0.58 -19.76
CA VAL A 269 0.76 -1.47 -18.98
C VAL A 269 -0.04 -2.02 -17.82
N PHE A 270 -0.15 -3.35 -17.74
CA PHE A 270 -0.83 -4.04 -16.65
C PHE A 270 0.17 -4.66 -15.68
N THR A 271 -0.17 -4.67 -14.39
CA THR A 271 0.58 -5.37 -13.34
C THR A 271 -0.38 -5.89 -12.27
N SER A 272 -0.10 -7.08 -11.74
CA SER A 272 -0.85 -7.65 -10.60
C SER A 272 -0.21 -7.23 -9.28
N SER A 273 -1.01 -6.92 -8.27
CA SER A 273 -0.53 -6.69 -6.90
C SER A 273 -0.17 -7.99 -6.18
N ASN A 274 -0.73 -9.11 -6.64
CA ASN A 274 -0.49 -10.44 -6.06
C ASN A 274 -0.48 -11.50 -7.17
N GLU A 275 0.69 -11.77 -7.73
CA GLU A 275 0.87 -12.74 -8.81
C GLU A 275 0.62 -14.20 -8.35
N SER A 276 0.64 -14.49 -7.04
CA SER A 276 0.31 -15.81 -6.52
C SER A 276 -1.19 -16.12 -6.56
N VAL A 277 -2.03 -15.10 -6.73
CA VAL A 277 -3.49 -15.20 -6.85
C VAL A 277 -3.93 -15.07 -8.30
N GLY A 278 -3.38 -14.09 -9.02
CA GLY A 278 -3.71 -13.87 -10.43
C GLY A 278 -2.61 -13.12 -11.15
N SER A 279 -2.17 -13.66 -12.27
CA SER A 279 -1.25 -13.01 -13.21
C SER A 279 -2.03 -12.22 -14.25
N VAL A 280 -1.40 -11.23 -14.86
CA VAL A 280 -1.99 -10.48 -15.98
C VAL A 280 -1.01 -10.38 -17.13
N ASP A 281 -1.49 -10.65 -18.33
CA ASP A 281 -0.68 -10.56 -19.53
C ASP A 281 -0.61 -9.10 -20.08
N LYS A 282 0.16 -8.94 -21.17
CA LYS A 282 0.31 -7.63 -21.81
C LYS A 282 -1.00 -7.11 -22.47
N ASP A 283 -1.95 -7.95 -22.76
CA ASP A 283 -3.20 -7.62 -23.46
C ASP A 283 -4.37 -7.46 -22.48
N GLY A 284 -4.10 -7.56 -21.15
CA GLY A 284 -5.08 -7.35 -20.07
C GLY A 284 -5.90 -8.58 -19.74
N LEU A 285 -5.45 -9.78 -20.16
CA LEU A 285 -6.04 -11.03 -19.71
C LEU A 285 -5.48 -11.40 -18.35
N VAL A 286 -6.35 -11.47 -17.35
CA VAL A 286 -6.03 -11.94 -16.00
C VAL A 286 -6.28 -13.44 -15.95
N GLU A 287 -5.29 -14.21 -15.50
CA GLU A 287 -5.39 -15.65 -15.32
C GLU A 287 -5.17 -16.03 -13.86
N LYS A 288 -6.00 -16.96 -13.37
CA LYS A 288 -5.92 -17.51 -12.02
C LYS A 288 -4.60 -18.26 -11.83
N THR A 289 -3.89 -17.93 -10.78
CA THR A 289 -2.70 -18.66 -10.31
C THR A 289 -2.92 -19.30 -8.95
N GLY A 290 -3.88 -18.78 -8.17
CA GLY A 290 -4.25 -19.30 -6.87
C GLY A 290 -5.57 -18.70 -6.38
N ARG A 291 -5.96 -19.09 -5.16
CA ARG A 291 -7.15 -18.59 -4.48
C ARG A 291 -6.84 -17.28 -3.74
N GLY A 292 -7.77 -16.32 -3.76
CA GLY A 292 -7.66 -15.07 -3.01
C GLY A 292 -8.03 -13.84 -3.81
N GLU A 293 -7.46 -12.71 -3.44
CA GLU A 293 -7.73 -11.41 -4.04
C GLU A 293 -6.46 -10.78 -4.61
N THR A 294 -6.61 -10.15 -5.75
CA THR A 294 -5.55 -9.35 -6.38
C THR A 294 -6.15 -8.09 -6.98
N ALA A 295 -5.39 -6.99 -6.93
CA ALA A 295 -5.69 -5.78 -7.69
C ALA A 295 -4.84 -5.75 -8.97
N ILE A 296 -5.49 -5.54 -10.11
CA ILE A 296 -4.81 -5.33 -11.38
C ILE A 296 -4.68 -3.84 -11.62
N LEU A 297 -3.47 -3.34 -11.62
CA LEU A 297 -3.15 -1.96 -11.94
C LEU A 297 -2.98 -1.79 -13.44
N ALA A 298 -3.83 -0.94 -14.03
CA ALA A 298 -3.69 -0.45 -15.40
C ALA A 298 -3.04 0.93 -15.38
N ARG A 299 -1.92 1.10 -16.09
CA ARG A 299 -1.23 2.37 -16.21
C ARG A 299 -1.10 2.78 -17.68
N TYR A 300 -1.58 3.96 -18.00
CA TYR A 300 -1.41 4.61 -19.28
C TYR A 300 -0.77 5.99 -19.08
N LEU A 301 0.50 6.13 -19.43
CA LEU A 301 1.32 7.32 -19.14
C LEU A 301 1.36 7.60 -17.61
N ASP A 302 0.88 8.78 -17.21
CA ASP A 302 0.75 9.22 -15.82
C ASP A 302 -0.61 8.88 -15.18
N ARG A 303 -1.54 8.29 -15.94
CA ARG A 303 -2.87 7.91 -15.46
C ARG A 303 -2.90 6.46 -15.01
N MET A 304 -3.61 6.20 -13.92
CA MET A 304 -3.76 4.88 -13.33
C MET A 304 -5.20 4.56 -12.98
N ALA A 305 -5.54 3.29 -13.07
CA ALA A 305 -6.80 2.74 -12.61
C ALA A 305 -6.58 1.30 -12.13
N THR A 306 -7.41 0.81 -11.22
CA THR A 306 -7.34 -0.55 -10.69
C THR A 306 -8.63 -1.31 -10.89
N ALA A 307 -8.50 -2.63 -11.05
CA ALA A 307 -9.58 -3.59 -11.02
C ALA A 307 -9.31 -4.62 -9.92
N ASP A 308 -10.31 -4.88 -9.06
CA ASP A 308 -10.24 -5.90 -8.03
C ASP A 308 -10.76 -7.22 -8.57
N VAL A 309 -9.93 -8.26 -8.54
CA VAL A 309 -10.28 -9.61 -8.99
C VAL A 309 -10.10 -10.58 -7.82
N THR A 310 -11.19 -11.29 -7.51
CA THR A 310 -11.21 -12.32 -6.48
C THR A 310 -11.41 -13.68 -7.16
N PHE A 311 -10.48 -14.60 -6.94
CA PHE A 311 -10.63 -15.99 -7.35
C PHE A 311 -10.99 -16.85 -6.14
N LEU A 312 -12.15 -17.46 -6.20
CA LEU A 312 -12.65 -18.39 -5.19
C LEU A 312 -12.57 -19.83 -5.73
N GLU A 313 -12.30 -20.74 -4.82
CA GLU A 313 -12.40 -22.18 -5.06
C GLU A 313 -13.34 -22.77 -4.04
N GLU A 314 -14.14 -23.72 -4.44
CA GLU A 314 -14.92 -24.50 -3.48
C GLU A 314 -13.96 -25.33 -2.63
N VAL A 315 -14.01 -25.10 -1.32
CA VAL A 315 -13.17 -25.84 -0.37
C VAL A 315 -13.93 -27.06 0.09
N PRO A 316 -13.46 -28.27 -0.25
CA PRO A 316 -14.17 -29.49 0.09
C PRO A 316 -14.39 -29.60 1.61
N GLY A 317 -15.64 -29.87 1.98
CA GLY A 317 -16.00 -30.01 3.39
C GLY A 317 -16.18 -28.70 4.17
N PHE A 318 -15.99 -27.53 3.54
CA PHE A 318 -16.23 -26.24 4.22
C PHE A 318 -17.68 -26.11 4.63
N LYS A 319 -17.90 -25.80 5.90
CA LYS A 319 -19.21 -25.41 6.45
C LYS A 319 -19.00 -24.20 7.33
N TRP A 320 -19.70 -23.11 7.02
CA TRP A 320 -19.64 -21.94 7.85
C TRP A 320 -20.24 -22.22 9.24
N SER A 321 -19.50 -21.91 10.31
CA SER A 321 -19.87 -22.20 11.68
C SER A 321 -20.87 -21.23 12.27
N ASP A 322 -21.20 -20.14 11.55
CA ASP A 322 -22.07 -19.05 11.97
C ASP A 322 -21.73 -18.50 13.37
N PRO A 323 -20.46 -18.04 13.56
CA PRO A 323 -20.01 -17.58 14.87
C PRO A 323 -20.79 -16.34 15.31
N PRO A 324 -21.13 -16.19 16.59
CA PRO A 324 -21.81 -14.99 17.08
C PRO A 324 -20.95 -13.75 16.89
N GLU A 325 -21.58 -12.62 16.60
CA GLU A 325 -20.94 -11.33 16.38
C GLU A 325 -21.14 -10.44 17.63
N ASN A 326 -20.07 -9.79 18.09
CA ASN A 326 -20.13 -8.87 19.23
C ASN A 326 -20.37 -7.42 18.76
N ASN A 327 -19.84 -7.06 17.58
CA ASN A 327 -20.02 -5.72 17.02
C ASN A 327 -19.73 -5.73 15.50
N PHE A 328 -19.82 -4.55 14.86
CA PHE A 328 -19.65 -4.39 13.42
C PHE A 328 -18.27 -4.84 12.88
N VAL A 329 -17.24 -4.90 13.73
CA VAL A 329 -15.92 -5.46 13.36
C VAL A 329 -16.07 -6.93 12.98
N ASP A 330 -16.83 -7.67 13.78
CA ASP A 330 -17.11 -9.09 13.50
C ASP A 330 -17.97 -9.24 12.25
N THR A 331 -19.01 -8.42 12.11
CA THR A 331 -19.92 -8.45 10.95
C THR A 331 -19.13 -8.35 9.64
N HIS A 332 -18.25 -7.34 9.49
CA HIS A 332 -17.46 -7.15 8.28
C HIS A 332 -16.37 -8.21 8.10
N SER A 333 -15.72 -8.61 9.20
CA SER A 333 -14.67 -9.63 9.14
C SER A 333 -15.22 -11.00 8.79
N PHE A 334 -16.30 -11.43 9.44
CA PHE A 334 -16.92 -12.72 9.19
C PHE A 334 -17.58 -12.80 7.82
N ALA A 335 -18.19 -11.69 7.34
CA ALA A 335 -18.68 -11.64 5.97
C ALA A 335 -17.57 -11.89 4.94
N LYS A 336 -16.37 -11.30 5.15
CA LYS A 336 -15.20 -11.51 4.31
C LYS A 336 -14.68 -12.95 4.42
N LEU A 337 -14.54 -13.48 5.61
CA LEU A 337 -14.09 -14.85 5.84
C LEU A 337 -15.05 -15.89 5.21
N LYS A 338 -16.35 -15.69 5.39
CA LYS A 338 -17.39 -16.52 4.77
C LYS A 338 -17.30 -16.50 3.25
N GLN A 339 -17.15 -15.30 2.66
CA GLN A 339 -16.97 -15.14 1.20
C GLN A 339 -15.76 -15.93 0.70
N LEU A 340 -14.64 -15.87 1.43
CA LEU A 340 -13.39 -16.54 1.07
C LEU A 340 -13.34 -18.01 1.51
N GLN A 341 -14.39 -18.55 2.14
CA GLN A 341 -14.44 -19.89 2.71
C GLN A 341 -13.28 -20.19 3.68
N ILE A 342 -12.99 -19.22 4.56
CA ILE A 342 -12.00 -19.32 5.63
C ILE A 342 -12.76 -19.43 6.94
N LEU A 343 -12.53 -20.46 7.74
CA LEU A 343 -13.21 -20.65 9.01
C LEU A 343 -12.40 -19.95 10.13
N PRO A 344 -13.01 -19.06 10.93
CA PRO A 344 -12.29 -18.47 12.05
C PRO A 344 -11.93 -19.52 13.10
N SER A 345 -10.83 -19.30 13.82
CA SER A 345 -10.45 -20.09 14.98
C SER A 345 -11.43 -19.94 16.14
N ASP A 346 -11.34 -20.83 17.10
CA ASP A 346 -12.09 -20.70 18.36
C ASP A 346 -11.62 -19.50 19.16
N ILE A 347 -12.41 -19.09 20.16
CA ILE A 347 -12.04 -18.06 21.13
C ILE A 347 -10.85 -18.55 21.97
N CYS A 348 -9.87 -17.69 22.19
CA CYS A 348 -8.73 -17.95 23.04
C CYS A 348 -9.13 -18.16 24.52
N SER A 349 -8.26 -18.81 25.28
CA SER A 349 -8.46 -18.91 26.74
C SER A 349 -8.38 -17.53 27.41
N ASP A 350 -8.86 -17.44 28.63
CA ASP A 350 -8.83 -16.18 29.38
C ASP A 350 -7.41 -15.79 29.78
N GLU A 351 -6.53 -16.75 29.98
CA GLU A 351 -5.10 -16.52 30.26
C GLU A 351 -4.39 -15.95 29.01
N GLU A 352 -4.69 -16.48 27.82
CA GLU A 352 -4.18 -15.96 26.55
C GLU A 352 -4.70 -14.53 26.31
N PHE A 353 -6.00 -14.30 26.56
CA PHE A 353 -6.60 -12.97 26.43
C PHE A 353 -5.96 -11.97 27.40
N LEU A 354 -5.84 -12.33 28.68
CA LEU A 354 -5.25 -11.49 29.72
C LEU A 354 -3.84 -11.04 29.33
N ARG A 355 -2.97 -12.00 28.99
CA ARG A 355 -1.58 -11.73 28.59
C ARG A 355 -1.54 -10.80 27.37
N ARG A 356 -2.34 -11.08 26.35
CA ARG A 356 -2.39 -10.29 25.12
C ARG A 356 -2.91 -8.87 25.40
N ALA A 357 -3.97 -8.70 26.19
CA ALA A 357 -4.52 -7.41 26.52
C ALA A 357 -3.50 -6.49 27.25
N TYR A 358 -2.77 -7.03 28.23
CA TYR A 358 -1.73 -6.27 28.92
C TYR A 358 -0.60 -5.87 27.98
N LEU A 359 -0.10 -6.79 27.17
CA LEU A 359 1.00 -6.51 26.21
C LEU A 359 0.60 -5.50 25.14
N ASP A 360 -0.65 -5.56 24.64
CA ASP A 360 -1.12 -4.69 23.57
C ASP A 360 -1.50 -3.29 24.07
N LEU A 361 -1.99 -3.18 25.31
CA LEU A 361 -2.41 -1.90 25.89
C LEU A 361 -1.33 -1.22 26.72
N THR A 362 -0.61 -1.95 27.56
CA THR A 362 0.31 -1.39 28.56
C THR A 362 1.78 -1.73 28.30
N GLY A 363 2.05 -2.58 27.33
CA GLY A 363 3.41 -3.01 26.98
C GLY A 363 4.11 -3.87 28.03
N ARG A 364 3.41 -4.33 29.08
CA ARG A 364 3.96 -5.19 30.14
C ARG A 364 3.15 -6.49 30.29
N LEU A 365 3.67 -7.42 31.07
CA LEU A 365 2.93 -8.59 31.51
C LEU A 365 1.96 -8.21 32.65
N PRO A 366 0.85 -8.96 32.83
CA PRO A 366 0.04 -8.83 34.04
C PRO A 366 0.85 -9.23 35.28
N ARG A 367 0.65 -8.57 36.43
CA ARG A 367 1.20 -8.98 37.71
C ARG A 367 0.45 -10.18 38.27
N ILE A 368 1.03 -10.86 39.25
CA ILE A 368 0.44 -12.06 39.86
C ILE A 368 -0.93 -11.76 40.45
N ASP A 369 -1.07 -10.65 41.20
CA ASP A 369 -2.32 -10.19 41.81
C ASP A 369 -3.37 -9.83 40.74
N GLU A 370 -2.95 -9.17 39.66
CA GLU A 370 -3.82 -8.81 38.54
C GLU A 370 -4.36 -10.09 37.83
N THR A 371 -3.45 -11.07 37.62
CA THR A 371 -3.82 -12.38 37.04
C THR A 371 -4.86 -13.09 37.91
N GLN A 372 -4.63 -13.14 39.21
CA GLN A 372 -5.55 -13.79 40.18
C GLN A 372 -6.89 -13.06 40.23
N ALA A 373 -6.90 -11.72 40.27
CA ALA A 373 -8.09 -10.91 40.29
C ALA A 373 -8.95 -11.09 39.04
N PHE A 374 -8.29 -11.14 37.86
CA PHE A 374 -8.97 -11.35 36.59
C PHE A 374 -9.61 -12.75 36.51
N LEU A 375 -8.88 -13.79 36.88
CA LEU A 375 -9.39 -15.17 36.83
C LEU A 375 -10.53 -15.40 37.84
N ALA A 376 -10.52 -14.71 38.98
CA ALA A 376 -11.61 -14.74 39.98
C ALA A 376 -12.87 -13.96 39.52
N GLY A 377 -12.74 -13.12 38.50
CA GLY A 377 -13.83 -12.29 37.97
C GLY A 377 -14.90 -13.11 37.26
N LYS A 378 -16.13 -12.53 37.15
CA LYS A 378 -17.26 -13.17 36.48
C LYS A 378 -17.00 -13.41 35.01
N ALA A 379 -17.11 -14.64 34.52
CA ALA A 379 -16.70 -15.11 33.21
C ALA A 379 -17.26 -14.26 32.02
N GLY A 380 -18.50 -13.80 32.05
CA GLY A 380 -19.06 -13.02 30.91
C GLY A 380 -18.68 -11.53 30.90
N GLU A 381 -18.07 -11.00 31.97
CA GLU A 381 -17.82 -9.56 32.14
C GLU A 381 -16.32 -9.23 32.25
N ARG A 382 -15.49 -10.19 32.69
CA ARG A 382 -14.09 -9.92 33.04
C ARG A 382 -13.23 -9.36 31.90
N ARG A 383 -13.46 -9.81 30.68
CA ARG A 383 -12.68 -9.31 29.50
C ARG A 383 -13.00 -7.83 29.21
N ALA A 384 -14.27 -7.47 29.18
CA ALA A 384 -14.66 -6.07 28.94
C ALA A 384 -14.18 -5.16 30.08
N LYS A 385 -14.38 -5.58 31.35
CA LYS A 385 -13.89 -4.82 32.50
C LYS A 385 -12.36 -4.65 32.50
N LEU A 386 -11.61 -5.68 32.07
CA LEU A 386 -10.16 -5.59 31.93
C LEU A 386 -9.78 -4.53 30.91
N VAL A 387 -10.37 -4.57 29.71
CA VAL A 387 -10.08 -3.60 28.65
C VAL A 387 -10.36 -2.18 29.14
N ASP A 388 -11.50 -1.96 29.78
CA ASP A 388 -11.88 -0.65 30.32
C ASP A 388 -10.86 -0.16 31.38
N SER A 389 -10.47 -1.04 32.30
CA SER A 389 -9.48 -0.67 33.35
C SER A 389 -8.11 -0.36 32.78
N LEU A 390 -7.64 -1.15 31.80
CA LEU A 390 -6.34 -0.93 31.18
C LEU A 390 -6.28 0.35 30.34
N LEU A 391 -7.38 0.75 29.70
CA LEU A 391 -7.48 2.01 28.97
C LEU A 391 -7.37 3.25 29.87
N GLU A 392 -7.69 3.13 31.15
CA GLU A 392 -7.55 4.21 32.12
C GLU A 392 -6.24 4.14 32.93
N ASP A 393 -5.43 3.08 32.73
CA ASP A 393 -4.14 2.90 33.41
C ASP A 393 -3.08 3.89 32.87
N ASP A 394 -2.22 4.40 33.73
CA ASP A 394 -1.08 5.24 33.35
C ASP A 394 -0.10 4.47 32.44
N ASP A 395 0.04 3.16 32.64
CA ASP A 395 0.86 2.28 31.78
C ASP A 395 0.38 2.28 30.34
N PHE A 396 -0.92 2.42 30.08
CA PHE A 396 -1.48 2.61 28.74
C PHE A 396 -0.92 3.90 28.08
N ALA A 397 -1.00 5.00 28.82
CA ALA A 397 -0.52 6.28 28.30
C ALA A 397 1.00 6.25 28.02
N GLU A 398 1.80 5.62 28.90
CA GLU A 398 3.24 5.45 28.70
C GLU A 398 3.56 4.65 27.43
N PHE A 399 2.93 3.47 27.29
CA PHE A 399 3.19 2.58 26.15
C PHE A 399 2.76 3.18 24.81
N TRP A 400 1.60 3.81 24.75
CA TRP A 400 1.14 4.46 23.54
C TRP A 400 1.92 5.75 23.24
N THR A 401 2.48 6.40 24.26
CA THR A 401 3.47 7.48 24.08
C THR A 401 4.75 7.00 23.39
N LEU A 402 5.25 5.82 23.76
CA LEU A 402 6.37 5.19 23.07
C LEU A 402 6.07 5.02 21.57
N LYS A 403 4.89 4.46 21.22
CA LYS A 403 4.47 4.23 19.85
C LYS A 403 4.40 5.52 19.01
N TRP A 404 3.82 6.57 19.60
CA TRP A 404 3.75 7.88 18.93
C TRP A 404 5.12 8.57 18.86
N SER A 405 5.94 8.46 19.89
CA SER A 405 7.32 9.01 19.89
C SER A 405 8.18 8.41 18.77
N ASP A 406 8.01 7.12 18.48
CA ASP A 406 8.72 6.46 17.39
C ASP A 406 8.42 7.13 16.04
N ILE A 407 7.15 7.28 15.70
CA ILE A 407 6.72 7.82 14.39
C ILE A 407 6.80 9.36 14.32
N LEU A 408 6.75 10.07 15.48
CA LEU A 408 6.97 11.52 15.57
C LEU A 408 8.47 11.90 15.59
N ARG A 409 9.35 10.92 15.46
CA ARG A 409 10.81 11.11 15.41
C ARG A 409 11.36 11.82 16.63
N SER A 410 10.79 11.49 17.83
CA SER A 410 11.18 12.08 19.10
C SER A 410 12.49 11.49 19.60
N ASN A 411 13.62 12.15 19.27
CA ASN A 411 14.96 11.80 19.74
C ASN A 411 15.79 13.04 20.05
N SER A 412 16.80 12.89 20.93
CA SER A 412 17.63 14.01 21.39
C SER A 412 18.52 14.63 20.31
N LYS A 413 18.86 13.89 19.25
CA LYS A 413 19.64 14.45 18.12
C LYS A 413 18.86 15.54 17.39
N LYS A 414 17.54 15.40 17.31
CA LYS A 414 16.64 16.37 16.64
C LYS A 414 16.09 17.41 17.61
N LEU A 415 15.67 16.99 18.81
CA LEU A 415 14.90 17.82 19.74
C LEU A 415 15.71 18.33 20.93
N THR A 416 16.95 17.87 21.15
CA THR A 416 17.75 18.02 22.37
C THR A 416 17.19 17.22 23.55
N ALA A 417 18.00 17.03 24.59
CA ALA A 417 17.59 16.26 25.77
C ALA A 417 16.35 16.88 26.46
N THR A 418 16.37 18.19 26.73
CA THR A 418 15.22 18.88 27.34
C THR A 418 13.98 18.86 26.42
N GLY A 419 14.18 19.06 25.11
CA GLY A 419 13.10 19.07 24.14
C GLY A 419 12.38 17.73 24.03
N VAL A 420 13.11 16.61 24.06
CA VAL A 420 12.52 15.27 24.05
C VAL A 420 11.61 15.03 25.24
N HIS A 421 12.06 15.36 26.46
CA HIS A 421 11.24 15.17 27.66
C HIS A 421 9.94 16.01 27.63
N LYS A 422 10.04 17.26 27.18
CA LYS A 422 8.85 18.13 27.07
C LYS A 422 7.88 17.65 26.00
N PHE A 423 8.41 17.23 24.86
CA PHE A 423 7.61 16.73 23.74
C PHE A 423 6.93 15.40 24.10
N GLN A 424 7.66 14.46 24.70
CA GLN A 424 7.12 13.21 25.20
C GLN A 424 5.99 13.46 26.22
N ARG A 425 6.19 14.41 27.15
CA ARG A 425 5.15 14.74 28.14
C ARG A 425 3.89 15.28 27.48
N TRP A 426 4.03 16.14 26.48
CA TRP A 426 2.88 16.65 25.72
C TRP A 426 2.12 15.52 25.01
N VAL A 427 2.84 14.56 24.38
CA VAL A 427 2.23 13.38 23.76
C VAL A 427 1.51 12.53 24.81
N TYR A 428 2.16 12.27 25.94
CA TYR A 428 1.61 11.50 27.06
C TYR A 428 0.30 12.11 27.57
N ASP A 429 0.28 13.41 27.84
CA ASP A 429 -0.90 14.11 28.33
C ASP A 429 -2.07 14.03 27.33
N GLY A 430 -1.78 14.16 26.03
CA GLY A 430 -2.77 14.00 24.97
C GLY A 430 -3.33 12.58 24.88
N ILE A 431 -2.50 11.55 25.11
CA ILE A 431 -2.96 10.14 25.11
C ILE A 431 -3.77 9.82 26.37
N ARG A 432 -3.29 10.25 27.54
CA ARG A 432 -3.92 10.00 28.82
C ARG A 432 -5.33 10.58 28.89
N THR A 433 -5.49 11.81 28.37
CA THR A 433 -6.79 12.51 28.33
C THR A 433 -7.67 12.09 27.15
N ASP A 434 -7.22 11.13 26.34
CA ASP A 434 -7.87 10.70 25.11
C ASP A 434 -8.19 11.85 24.15
N LYS A 435 -7.29 12.85 24.06
CA LYS A 435 -7.42 13.94 23.11
C LYS A 435 -7.55 13.38 21.69
N GLY A 436 -8.50 13.87 20.92
CA GLY A 436 -8.76 13.40 19.56
C GLY A 436 -7.49 13.42 18.71
N ILE A 437 -7.26 12.37 17.92
CA ILE A 437 -6.06 12.29 17.04
C ILE A 437 -6.07 13.47 16.04
N ASN A 438 -7.24 13.93 15.61
CA ASN A 438 -7.42 15.12 14.77
C ASN A 438 -6.92 16.40 15.46
N GLU A 439 -7.24 16.59 16.72
CA GLU A 439 -6.78 17.75 17.49
C GLU A 439 -5.27 17.72 17.67
N LEU A 440 -4.69 16.55 18.03
CA LEU A 440 -3.24 16.37 18.14
C LEU A 440 -2.53 16.68 16.82
N ALA A 441 -3.04 16.18 15.70
CA ALA A 441 -2.48 16.43 14.38
C ALA A 441 -2.54 17.93 13.99
N HIS A 442 -3.68 18.56 14.24
CA HIS A 442 -3.88 19.98 13.98
C HIS A 442 -2.94 20.85 14.83
N GLU A 443 -2.84 20.56 16.14
CA GLU A 443 -1.91 21.26 17.03
C GLU A 443 -0.47 21.11 16.59
N LEU A 444 -0.01 19.92 16.24
CA LEU A 444 1.36 19.68 15.73
C LEU A 444 1.66 20.55 14.50
N LEU A 445 0.75 20.55 13.52
CA LEU A 445 0.97 21.23 12.25
C LEU A 445 0.89 22.76 12.37
N THR A 446 0.08 23.28 13.28
CA THR A 446 -0.11 24.72 13.45
C THR A 446 0.73 25.33 14.58
N ALA A 447 1.47 24.50 15.31
CA ALA A 447 2.24 24.93 16.48
C ALA A 447 3.27 26.02 16.15
N SER A 448 3.35 27.02 17.04
CA SER A 448 4.31 28.12 16.98
C SER A 448 4.73 28.48 18.41
N GLY A 449 5.78 29.28 18.56
CA GLY A 449 6.34 29.71 19.85
C GLY A 449 7.54 28.87 20.28
N SER A 450 7.88 29.00 21.56
CA SER A 450 8.99 28.26 22.17
C SER A 450 8.70 26.76 22.22
N VAL A 451 9.62 25.93 21.74
CA VAL A 451 9.53 24.46 21.83
C VAL A 451 9.51 23.96 23.28
N PHE A 452 9.83 24.82 24.26
CA PHE A 452 9.78 24.48 25.68
C PHE A 452 8.46 24.87 26.37
N GLU A 453 7.74 25.84 25.82
CA GLU A 453 6.45 26.31 26.34
C GLU A 453 5.28 25.74 25.53
N ASN A 454 5.47 25.59 24.23
CA ASN A 454 4.58 24.86 23.35
C ASN A 454 5.33 23.65 22.73
N PRO A 455 5.37 22.50 23.41
CA PRO A 455 6.17 21.36 22.96
C PRO A 455 5.74 20.80 21.60
N ALA A 456 4.47 20.98 21.17
CA ALA A 456 3.99 20.60 19.85
C ALA A 456 4.83 21.22 18.71
N ALA A 457 5.40 22.44 18.93
CA ALA A 457 6.29 23.10 17.97
C ALA A 457 7.59 22.33 17.69
N SER A 458 7.93 21.33 18.53
CA SER A 458 9.04 20.43 18.30
C SER A 458 8.91 19.60 17.02
N TYR A 459 7.71 19.41 16.51
CA TYR A 459 7.46 18.81 15.19
C TYR A 459 8.23 19.55 14.07
N TRP A 460 8.23 20.88 14.12
CA TRP A 460 8.93 21.73 13.17
C TRP A 460 10.43 21.83 13.42
N ARG A 461 10.87 21.50 14.63
CA ARG A 461 12.28 21.32 14.93
C ARG A 461 12.81 20.00 14.35
N ALA A 462 12.01 18.94 14.40
CA ALA A 462 12.36 17.66 13.81
C ALA A 462 12.28 17.67 12.27
N SER A 463 11.37 18.47 11.70
CA SER A 463 11.12 18.58 10.24
C SER A 463 11.53 19.95 9.73
N ARG A 464 12.83 20.13 9.47
CA ARG A 464 13.41 21.45 9.13
C ARG A 464 13.26 21.86 7.67
N ASP A 465 13.27 20.89 6.76
CA ASP A 465 13.13 21.10 5.32
C ASP A 465 11.66 20.90 4.91
N PRO A 466 11.07 21.77 4.06
CA PRO A 466 9.71 21.61 3.60
C PRO A 466 9.44 20.26 2.90
N ASN A 467 10.44 19.68 2.22
CA ASN A 467 10.30 18.36 1.61
C ASN A 467 10.25 17.26 2.67
N ASP A 468 11.14 17.30 3.67
CA ASP A 468 11.10 16.36 4.80
C ASP A 468 9.78 16.47 5.58
N ALA A 469 9.28 17.69 5.79
CA ALA A 469 7.97 17.93 6.39
C ALA A 469 6.84 17.32 5.57
N THR A 470 6.88 17.45 4.25
CA THR A 470 5.90 16.86 3.32
C THR A 470 5.89 15.33 3.42
N GLU A 471 7.06 14.72 3.31
CA GLU A 471 7.23 13.26 3.37
C GLU A 471 6.76 12.71 4.72
N THR A 472 7.18 13.35 5.81
CA THR A 472 6.79 12.97 7.19
C THR A 472 5.28 13.12 7.41
N THR A 473 4.69 14.27 7.03
CA THR A 473 3.27 14.55 7.23
C THR A 473 2.39 13.60 6.41
N ALA A 474 2.74 13.38 5.15
CA ALA A 474 1.99 12.47 4.27
C ALA A 474 2.03 11.03 4.79
N GLN A 475 3.19 10.54 5.19
CA GLN A 475 3.35 9.17 5.70
C GLN A 475 2.68 8.99 7.08
N LEU A 476 2.80 9.99 7.96
CA LEU A 476 2.28 9.92 9.31
C LEU A 476 0.75 10.03 9.37
N PHE A 477 0.17 11.00 8.68
CA PHE A 477 -1.23 11.35 8.82
C PHE A 477 -2.12 10.92 7.65
N LEU A 478 -1.56 10.81 6.43
CA LEU A 478 -2.31 10.35 5.28
C LEU A 478 -2.07 8.86 4.98
N GLY A 479 -1.01 8.27 5.57
CA GLY A 479 -0.61 6.91 5.24
C GLY A 479 -0.08 6.78 3.80
N ILE A 480 0.42 7.86 3.21
CA ILE A 480 0.88 7.92 1.82
C ILE A 480 2.39 8.10 1.77
N ARG A 481 3.09 7.21 1.06
CA ARG A 481 4.53 7.31 0.80
C ARG A 481 4.77 8.12 -0.46
N ILE A 482 4.84 9.46 -0.33
CA ILE A 482 4.91 10.37 -1.47
C ILE A 482 6.35 10.66 -1.95
N GLN A 483 7.38 10.11 -1.31
CA GLN A 483 8.79 10.42 -1.54
C GLN A 483 9.23 10.31 -3.01
N CYS A 484 8.72 9.31 -3.75
CA CYS A 484 9.05 9.13 -5.16
C CYS A 484 8.63 10.34 -6.01
N ALA A 485 7.54 11.02 -5.64
CA ALA A 485 7.02 12.17 -6.36
C ALA A 485 7.91 13.42 -6.26
N LYS A 486 8.94 13.43 -5.41
CA LYS A 486 9.96 14.49 -5.33
C LYS A 486 10.75 14.67 -6.62
N CYS A 487 11.11 13.56 -7.28
CA CYS A 487 12.00 13.61 -8.45
C CYS A 487 11.27 13.42 -9.79
N HIS A 488 10.16 12.69 -9.78
CA HIS A 488 9.32 12.37 -10.95
C HIS A 488 7.91 12.02 -10.47
N ASN A 489 6.93 11.92 -11.38
CA ASN A 489 5.62 11.42 -11.00
C ASN A 489 5.74 10.04 -10.36
N HIS A 490 4.94 9.77 -9.32
CA HIS A 490 5.04 8.53 -8.55
C HIS A 490 4.87 7.30 -9.46
N PRO A 491 5.76 6.30 -9.40
CA PRO A 491 5.78 5.22 -10.39
C PRO A 491 4.63 4.22 -10.26
N PHE A 492 3.99 4.14 -9.10
CA PHE A 492 2.92 3.17 -8.80
C PHE A 492 1.64 3.84 -8.28
N GLU A 493 1.60 5.20 -8.29
CA GLU A 493 0.51 5.97 -7.75
C GLU A 493 0.20 7.21 -8.60
N LYS A 494 -1.00 7.76 -8.40
CA LYS A 494 -1.51 8.96 -9.10
C LYS A 494 -0.83 10.26 -8.71
N TRP A 495 0.08 10.25 -7.73
CA TRP A 495 0.71 11.46 -7.21
C TRP A 495 1.77 11.99 -8.16
N SER A 496 1.57 13.21 -8.63
CA SER A 496 2.52 13.90 -9.49
C SER A 496 3.58 14.65 -8.69
N GLN A 497 4.64 15.07 -9.38
CA GLN A 497 5.63 15.99 -8.81
C GLN A 497 4.97 17.32 -8.35
N ASP A 498 3.94 17.78 -9.06
CA ASP A 498 3.20 18.98 -8.69
C ASP A 498 2.41 18.80 -7.38
N ASN A 499 1.81 17.63 -7.16
CA ASN A 499 1.17 17.32 -5.86
C ASN A 499 2.17 17.36 -4.71
N TYR A 500 3.37 16.79 -4.89
CA TYR A 500 4.43 16.80 -3.89
C TYR A 500 4.85 18.22 -3.52
N TYR A 501 5.22 19.03 -4.52
CA TYR A 501 5.68 20.41 -4.27
C TYR A 501 4.55 21.35 -3.87
N GLY A 502 3.32 21.04 -4.24
CA GLY A 502 2.14 21.76 -3.76
C GLY A 502 1.87 21.53 -2.27
N ILE A 503 2.03 20.29 -1.76
CA ILE A 503 2.01 20.04 -0.30
C ILE A 503 3.18 20.76 0.37
N ALA A 504 4.39 20.67 -0.20
CA ALA A 504 5.57 21.32 0.36
C ALA A 504 5.41 22.85 0.45
N ALA A 505 4.64 23.47 -0.45
CA ALA A 505 4.34 24.89 -0.41
C ALA A 505 3.61 25.32 0.88
N ALA A 506 2.87 24.41 1.53
CA ALA A 506 2.24 24.67 2.83
C ALA A 506 3.28 24.89 3.96
N PHE A 507 4.47 24.31 3.83
CA PHE A 507 5.50 24.26 4.89
C PHE A 507 6.70 25.15 4.62
N THR A 508 6.66 26.03 3.62
CA THR A 508 7.79 26.90 3.25
C THR A 508 7.96 28.12 4.14
N ARG A 509 6.90 28.53 4.85
CA ARG A 509 6.88 29.80 5.63
C ARG A 509 7.09 29.54 7.12
N ILE A 510 8.09 28.75 7.48
CA ILE A 510 8.40 28.41 8.87
C ILE A 510 9.76 28.96 9.22
N GLY A 511 9.78 30.02 10.04
CA GLY A 511 10.98 30.64 10.59
C GLY A 511 11.37 30.00 11.92
N ARG A 512 12.65 30.08 12.23
CA ARG A 512 13.27 29.53 13.44
C ARG A 512 14.27 30.53 13.99
N GLN A 513 14.22 30.76 15.29
CA GLN A 513 15.22 31.58 16.00
C GLN A 513 15.57 30.95 17.32
N LYS A 514 16.75 31.24 17.82
CA LYS A 514 17.19 30.81 19.16
C LYS A 514 16.34 31.50 20.24
N GLY A 515 15.94 30.73 21.25
CA GLY A 515 15.26 31.25 22.42
C GLY A 515 16.24 31.80 23.46
N ALA A 516 15.73 32.22 24.60
CA ALA A 516 16.52 32.77 25.71
C ALA A 516 17.25 31.68 26.51
N LYS A 517 16.71 30.45 26.53
CA LYS A 517 17.30 29.31 27.28
C LYS A 517 18.21 28.50 26.36
N PRO A 518 19.26 27.84 26.92
CA PRO A 518 20.06 26.90 26.15
C PRO A 518 19.15 25.86 25.43
N ASP A 519 19.47 25.53 24.18
CA ASP A 519 18.75 24.56 23.37
C ASP A 519 17.29 24.91 23.04
N GLU A 520 16.78 26.04 23.49
CA GLU A 520 15.46 26.55 23.12
C GLU A 520 15.43 27.06 21.68
N GLU A 521 14.40 26.71 20.96
CA GLU A 521 14.13 27.24 19.63
C GLU A 521 12.70 27.81 19.58
N ILE A 522 12.53 28.95 18.93
CA ILE A 522 11.23 29.59 18.74
C ILE A 522 10.81 29.40 17.29
N ILE A 523 9.69 28.74 17.08
CA ILE A 523 9.09 28.53 15.78
C ILE A 523 8.08 29.65 15.49
N HIS A 524 8.18 30.26 14.32
CA HIS A 524 7.28 31.33 13.94
C HIS A 524 6.92 31.27 12.44
N VAL A 525 5.82 31.91 12.06
CA VAL A 525 5.41 32.02 10.65
C VAL A 525 6.12 33.21 10.02
N THR A 526 6.72 33.01 8.85
CA THR A 526 7.32 34.08 8.05
C THR A 526 6.36 34.54 6.95
N ARG A 527 6.49 35.80 6.51
CA ARG A 527 5.69 36.35 5.42
C ARG A 527 6.16 35.93 4.03
N SER A 528 7.37 35.42 3.91
CA SER A 528 8.02 34.99 2.68
C SER A 528 8.53 33.57 2.81
N GLY A 529 8.65 32.91 1.70
CA GLY A 529 9.11 31.53 1.57
C GLY A 529 8.30 30.84 0.49
N GLU A 530 8.95 30.47 -0.62
CA GLU A 530 8.31 29.84 -1.76
C GLU A 530 9.13 28.63 -2.18
N ILE A 531 8.45 27.65 -2.76
CA ILE A 531 9.09 26.48 -3.37
C ILE A 531 8.76 26.46 -4.86
N LYS A 532 9.74 26.06 -5.66
CA LYS A 532 9.58 25.95 -7.11
C LYS A 532 9.55 24.48 -7.51
N GLN A 533 8.71 24.17 -8.48
CA GLN A 533 8.72 22.89 -9.15
C GLN A 533 10.05 22.75 -9.94
N PRO A 534 10.87 21.73 -9.67
CA PRO A 534 12.26 21.69 -10.21
C PRO A 534 12.34 21.63 -11.74
N ARG A 535 11.38 20.99 -12.40
CA ARG A 535 11.36 20.82 -13.85
C ARG A 535 10.91 22.08 -14.59
N THR A 536 9.85 22.74 -14.08
CA THR A 536 9.21 23.89 -14.77
C THR A 536 9.70 25.24 -14.25
N GLY A 537 10.30 25.29 -13.06
CA GLY A 537 10.65 26.53 -12.37
C GLY A 537 9.46 27.32 -11.83
N GLN A 538 8.25 26.81 -12.00
CA GLN A 538 7.01 27.47 -11.54
C GLN A 538 6.95 27.51 -10.01
N THR A 539 6.57 28.64 -9.45
CA THR A 539 6.28 28.75 -8.02
C THR A 539 4.98 28.01 -7.70
N MET A 540 5.05 27.10 -6.71
CA MET A 540 3.93 26.25 -6.36
C MET A 540 2.96 26.93 -5.39
N LYS A 541 1.67 26.71 -5.65
CA LYS A 541 0.58 27.01 -4.71
C LYS A 541 0.44 25.89 -3.69
N VAL A 542 -0.25 26.16 -2.58
CA VAL A 542 -0.65 25.08 -1.66
C VAL A 542 -1.61 24.15 -2.36
N HIS A 543 -1.30 22.86 -2.36
CA HIS A 543 -2.13 21.84 -2.99
C HIS A 543 -2.68 20.87 -1.94
N LEU A 544 -3.99 20.72 -1.92
CA LEU A 544 -4.69 19.76 -1.08
C LEU A 544 -5.01 18.54 -1.93
N LEU A 545 -4.56 17.36 -1.54
CA LEU A 545 -4.73 16.15 -2.33
C LEU A 545 -6.22 15.88 -2.62
N LEU A 546 -6.54 15.56 -3.87
CA LEU A 546 -7.89 15.36 -4.40
C LEU A 546 -8.78 16.62 -4.46
N LYS A 547 -8.42 17.71 -3.78
CA LYS A 547 -9.17 18.97 -3.81
C LYS A 547 -8.56 19.99 -4.79
N GLY A 548 -7.24 19.97 -4.95
CA GLY A 548 -6.52 20.86 -5.89
C GLY A 548 -5.80 22.02 -5.21
N ASP A 549 -5.42 23.00 -6.02
CA ASP A 549 -4.66 24.16 -5.59
C ASP A 549 -5.55 25.18 -4.85
N VAL A 550 -4.99 25.75 -3.78
CA VAL A 550 -5.66 26.77 -2.97
C VAL A 550 -4.81 28.02 -2.94
N ASP A 551 -5.44 29.16 -3.20
CA ASP A 551 -4.84 30.48 -3.03
C ASP A 551 -4.92 30.88 -1.55
N VAL A 552 -3.78 30.95 -0.88
CA VAL A 552 -3.67 31.34 0.51
C VAL A 552 -3.15 32.78 0.59
N PRO A 553 -3.92 33.73 1.15
CA PRO A 553 -3.47 35.10 1.36
C PRO A 553 -2.12 35.18 2.08
N ALA A 554 -1.37 36.26 1.82
CA ALA A 554 -0.01 36.41 2.34
C ALA A 554 0.07 36.53 3.88
N ASP A 555 -1.00 36.99 4.50
CA ASP A 555 -1.17 37.16 5.94
C ASP A 555 -1.71 35.91 6.66
N GLN A 556 -2.13 34.90 5.91
CA GLN A 556 -2.60 33.62 6.48
C GLN A 556 -1.48 32.58 6.59
N ASP A 557 -1.56 31.79 7.64
CA ASP A 557 -0.66 30.64 7.85
C ASP A 557 -1.07 29.48 6.92
N ARG A 558 -0.22 29.19 5.93
CA ARG A 558 -0.42 28.09 4.98
C ARG A 558 -0.56 26.73 5.65
N ARG A 559 0.10 26.52 6.81
CA ARG A 559 0.03 25.29 7.59
C ARG A 559 -1.37 25.06 8.13
N ARG A 560 -2.05 26.13 8.55
CA ARG A 560 -3.45 26.05 9.06
C ARG A 560 -4.40 25.58 7.96
N VAL A 561 -4.30 26.15 6.76
CA VAL A 561 -5.12 25.72 5.62
C VAL A 561 -4.94 24.24 5.31
N PHE A 562 -3.70 23.75 5.35
CA PHE A 562 -3.42 22.33 5.16
C PHE A 562 -3.92 21.48 6.35
N ALA A 563 -3.72 21.93 7.59
CA ALA A 563 -4.15 21.21 8.78
C ALA A 563 -5.68 21.11 8.90
N ASP A 564 -6.40 22.19 8.56
CA ASP A 564 -7.86 22.21 8.54
C ASP A 564 -8.41 21.18 7.53
N TRP A 565 -7.83 21.14 6.33
CA TRP A 565 -8.18 20.10 5.34
C TRP A 565 -7.80 18.70 5.81
N LEU A 566 -6.61 18.54 6.40
CA LEU A 566 -6.11 17.24 6.85
C LEU A 566 -7.12 16.54 7.76
N VAL A 567 -7.70 17.27 8.70
CA VAL A 567 -8.61 16.73 9.71
C VAL A 567 -10.09 16.82 9.33
N SER A 568 -10.39 17.34 8.14
CA SER A 568 -11.77 17.51 7.66
C SER A 568 -12.36 16.19 7.15
N GLU A 569 -13.67 16.13 7.06
CA GLU A 569 -14.42 15.00 6.47
C GLU A 569 -14.17 14.86 4.96
N GLU A 570 -13.73 15.93 4.28
CA GLU A 570 -13.35 15.89 2.87
C GLU A 570 -12.08 15.06 2.60
N ASN A 571 -11.27 14.80 3.64
CA ASN A 571 -10.04 14.02 3.52
C ASN A 571 -10.31 12.52 3.77
N PRO A 572 -10.27 11.68 2.73
CA PRO A 572 -10.58 10.26 2.89
C PRO A 572 -9.44 9.44 3.53
N PHE A 573 -8.26 10.04 3.74
CA PHE A 573 -7.08 9.30 4.17
C PHE A 573 -6.88 9.33 5.68
N PHE A 574 -7.10 10.48 6.33
CA PHE A 574 -6.70 10.70 7.72
C PHE A 574 -7.29 9.69 8.70
N ALA A 575 -8.62 9.56 8.71
CA ALA A 575 -9.29 8.62 9.60
C ALA A 575 -8.91 7.16 9.29
N ARG A 576 -8.86 6.79 8.02
CA ARG A 576 -8.43 5.44 7.58
C ARG A 576 -7.00 5.12 8.01
N ALA A 577 -6.05 6.05 7.82
CA ALA A 577 -4.66 5.85 8.23
C ALA A 577 -4.53 5.68 9.75
N ALA A 578 -5.28 6.48 10.54
CA ALA A 578 -5.26 6.39 11.99
C ALA A 578 -5.80 5.04 12.49
N VAL A 579 -6.99 4.62 12.02
CA VAL A 579 -7.60 3.35 12.46
C VAL A 579 -6.81 2.14 11.95
N ASN A 580 -6.26 2.19 10.74
CA ASN A 580 -5.43 1.13 10.19
C ASN A 580 -4.16 0.90 11.02
N ARG A 581 -3.53 1.96 11.49
CA ARG A 581 -2.34 1.90 12.36
C ARG A 581 -2.68 1.27 13.73
N ILE A 582 -3.82 1.64 14.31
CA ILE A 582 -4.31 1.03 15.57
C ILE A 582 -4.64 -0.44 15.35
N TRP A 583 -5.35 -0.76 14.28
CA TRP A 583 -5.66 -2.14 13.88
C TRP A 583 -4.39 -2.98 13.71
N GLY A 584 -3.43 -2.49 12.93
CA GLY A 584 -2.15 -3.17 12.70
C GLY A 584 -1.38 -3.44 13.99
N HIS A 585 -1.44 -2.51 14.96
CA HIS A 585 -0.84 -2.72 16.27
C HIS A 585 -1.56 -3.85 17.05
N LEU A 586 -2.88 -3.89 17.07
CA LEU A 586 -3.65 -4.87 17.84
C LEU A 586 -3.68 -6.25 17.16
N MET A 587 -3.80 -6.29 15.84
CA MET A 587 -3.99 -7.53 15.07
C MET A 587 -2.67 -8.10 14.50
N GLY A 588 -1.58 -7.34 14.55
CA GLY A 588 -0.26 -7.75 14.03
C GLY A 588 -0.05 -7.48 12.55
N ARG A 589 -1.10 -7.10 11.82
CA ARG A 589 -1.09 -6.70 10.40
C ARG A 589 -2.16 -5.65 10.16
N GLY A 590 -1.87 -4.65 9.34
CA GLY A 590 -2.86 -3.66 8.92
C GLY A 590 -3.93 -4.25 7.99
N ILE A 591 -5.10 -3.61 7.93
CA ILE A 591 -6.09 -3.87 6.88
C ILE A 591 -5.50 -3.44 5.52
N VAL A 592 -4.73 -2.35 5.52
CA VAL A 592 -3.76 -2.01 4.47
C VAL A 592 -2.37 -2.27 5.04
N GLU A 593 -1.55 -3.09 4.36
CA GLU A 593 -0.21 -3.45 4.80
C GLU A 593 0.82 -3.18 3.68
N PRO A 594 1.92 -2.46 3.93
CA PRO A 594 2.30 -1.76 5.18
C PRO A 594 1.29 -0.70 5.61
N VAL A 595 1.18 -0.46 6.94
CA VAL A 595 0.13 0.40 7.52
C VAL A 595 0.14 1.86 7.06
N ASP A 596 1.23 2.30 6.48
CA ASP A 596 1.49 3.66 5.97
C ASP A 596 1.67 3.70 4.44
N ASP A 597 1.06 2.75 3.71
CA ASP A 597 1.22 2.61 2.27
C ASP A 597 -0.14 2.46 1.56
N PHE A 598 -1.00 3.45 1.75
CA PHE A 598 -2.29 3.54 1.07
C PHE A 598 -2.09 3.89 -0.40
N ARG A 599 -2.39 2.93 -1.27
CA ARG A 599 -2.29 3.05 -2.73
C ARG A 599 -3.44 2.34 -3.41
N ASP A 600 -3.82 2.83 -4.59
CA ASP A 600 -4.79 2.13 -5.43
C ASP A 600 -4.27 0.72 -5.83
N SER A 601 -2.95 0.54 -5.92
CA SER A 601 -2.29 -0.76 -6.17
C SER A 601 -2.09 -1.63 -4.92
N ASN A 602 -2.46 -1.14 -3.74
CA ASN A 602 -2.39 -1.85 -2.46
C ASN A 602 -3.74 -1.71 -1.72
N PRO A 603 -4.81 -2.31 -2.24
CA PRO A 603 -6.14 -2.16 -1.67
C PRO A 603 -6.23 -2.78 -0.27
N PRO A 604 -7.15 -2.29 0.57
CA PRO A 604 -7.41 -2.89 1.87
C PRO A 604 -7.92 -4.34 1.72
N SER A 605 -7.42 -5.24 2.54
CA SER A 605 -7.87 -6.64 2.60
C SER A 605 -9.36 -6.76 2.95
N ASN A 606 -9.90 -5.76 3.65
CA ASN A 606 -11.32 -5.63 3.94
C ASN A 606 -11.73 -4.14 3.93
N ALA A 607 -12.13 -3.65 2.75
CA ALA A 607 -12.49 -2.25 2.57
C ALA A 607 -13.71 -1.84 3.43
N ALA A 608 -14.72 -2.70 3.52
CA ALA A 608 -15.93 -2.43 4.31
C ALA A 608 -15.61 -2.27 5.80
N LEU A 609 -14.72 -3.08 6.33
CA LEU A 609 -14.24 -2.96 7.72
C LEU A 609 -13.49 -1.66 7.94
N LEU A 610 -12.55 -1.33 7.05
CA LEU A 610 -11.74 -0.11 7.16
C LEU A 610 -12.60 1.15 7.09
N ASP A 611 -13.56 1.18 6.17
CA ASP A 611 -14.46 2.32 5.99
C ASP A 611 -15.38 2.50 7.18
N SER A 612 -15.97 1.40 7.69
CA SER A 612 -16.82 1.45 8.89
C SER A 612 -16.03 1.88 10.13
N LEU A 613 -14.81 1.37 10.31
CA LEU A 613 -13.94 1.81 11.41
C LEU A 613 -13.62 3.30 11.31
N ALA A 614 -13.26 3.80 10.13
CA ALA A 614 -12.94 5.21 9.92
C ALA A 614 -14.14 6.12 10.14
N GLU A 615 -15.32 5.74 9.63
CA GLU A 615 -16.57 6.49 9.83
C GLU A 615 -16.96 6.56 11.31
N GLN A 616 -16.96 5.42 12.01
CA GLN A 616 -17.31 5.39 13.42
C GLN A 616 -16.27 6.09 14.29
N PHE A 617 -14.98 6.03 13.95
CA PHE A 617 -13.92 6.77 14.61
C PHE A 617 -14.15 8.28 14.54
N THR A 618 -14.51 8.80 13.37
CA THR A 618 -14.84 10.22 13.17
C THR A 618 -16.06 10.62 14.04
N LYS A 619 -17.12 9.83 14.01
CA LYS A 619 -18.34 10.07 14.82
C LYS A 619 -18.09 10.04 16.32
N ASN A 620 -17.08 9.33 16.78
CA ASN A 620 -16.69 9.25 18.20
C ASN A 620 -15.51 10.17 18.54
N GLY A 621 -15.40 11.33 17.86
CA GLY A 621 -14.46 12.40 18.21
C GLY A 621 -12.99 12.02 18.00
N PHE A 622 -12.68 11.12 17.07
CA PHE A 622 -11.34 10.60 16.82
C PHE A 622 -10.66 10.01 18.07
N SER A 623 -11.46 9.42 18.97
CA SER A 623 -11.03 8.82 20.23
C SER A 623 -10.23 7.54 19.98
N ARG A 624 -8.98 7.53 20.44
CA ARG A 624 -8.09 6.37 20.40
C ARG A 624 -8.62 5.25 21.28
N LYS A 625 -9.07 5.58 22.51
CA LYS A 625 -9.60 4.61 23.47
C LYS A 625 -10.86 3.93 22.91
N TRP A 626 -11.72 4.68 22.24
CA TRP A 626 -12.93 4.14 21.62
C TRP A 626 -12.62 3.08 20.55
N VAL A 627 -11.68 3.38 19.60
CA VAL A 627 -11.28 2.42 18.55
C VAL A 627 -10.71 1.15 19.17
N ILE A 628 -9.79 1.30 20.11
CA ILE A 628 -9.13 0.16 20.77
C ILE A 628 -10.18 -0.70 21.50
N ARG A 629 -11.07 -0.08 22.29
CA ARG A 629 -12.17 -0.77 22.97
C ARG A 629 -13.03 -1.54 21.97
N THR A 630 -13.40 -0.92 20.87
CA THR A 630 -14.26 -1.52 19.84
C THR A 630 -13.58 -2.75 19.21
N ILE A 631 -12.31 -2.65 18.83
CA ILE A 631 -11.57 -3.77 18.25
C ILE A 631 -11.41 -4.89 19.29
N MET A 632 -11.00 -4.59 20.51
CA MET A 632 -10.74 -5.62 21.54
C MET A 632 -12.02 -6.29 22.05
N SER A 633 -13.17 -5.61 21.95
CA SER A 633 -14.48 -6.19 22.27
C SER A 633 -15.00 -7.12 21.18
N SER A 634 -14.45 -7.03 19.96
CA SER A 634 -14.83 -7.93 18.86
C SER A 634 -14.41 -9.37 19.13
N ARG A 635 -15.14 -10.31 18.56
CA ARG A 635 -14.78 -11.72 18.58
C ARG A 635 -13.49 -11.98 17.80
N VAL A 636 -13.27 -11.24 16.73
CA VAL A 636 -12.08 -11.34 15.87
C VAL A 636 -10.79 -11.09 16.65
N TYR A 637 -10.72 -10.07 17.52
CA TYR A 637 -9.56 -9.85 18.39
C TYR A 637 -9.39 -11.00 19.39
N GLN A 638 -10.49 -11.62 19.83
CA GLN A 638 -10.51 -12.65 20.86
C GLN A 638 -10.26 -14.06 20.31
N LEU A 639 -10.04 -14.23 19.02
CA LEU A 639 -9.71 -15.54 18.43
C LEU A 639 -8.37 -16.06 18.99
N SER A 640 -8.27 -17.38 19.06
CA SER A 640 -7.05 -18.11 19.41
C SER A 640 -6.03 -18.06 18.27
N SER A 641 -4.76 -18.24 18.62
CA SER A 641 -3.67 -18.43 17.64
C SER A 641 -3.62 -19.85 17.07
N LYS A 642 -4.43 -20.77 17.58
CA LYS A 642 -4.51 -22.15 17.04
C LYS A 642 -5.28 -22.14 15.74
N LYS A 643 -4.61 -22.54 14.68
CA LYS A 643 -5.18 -22.68 13.33
C LYS A 643 -6.05 -23.93 13.21
N ASN A 644 -7.00 -23.91 12.28
CA ASN A 644 -7.78 -25.07 11.84
C ASN A 644 -7.50 -25.40 10.37
N ASP A 645 -8.08 -26.46 9.84
CA ASP A 645 -7.82 -26.92 8.46
C ASP A 645 -8.26 -25.92 7.39
N PHE A 646 -9.15 -24.96 7.70
CA PHE A 646 -9.70 -23.97 6.77
C PHE A 646 -9.06 -22.59 6.89
N ASN A 647 -8.17 -22.36 7.86
CA ASN A 647 -7.45 -21.10 8.04
C ASN A 647 -5.94 -21.25 8.20
N ALA A 648 -5.41 -22.45 7.94
CA ALA A 648 -4.00 -22.76 8.13
C ALA A 648 -3.05 -21.84 7.36
N ASP A 649 -3.48 -21.38 6.17
CA ASP A 649 -2.70 -20.54 5.26
C ASP A 649 -3.11 -19.06 5.31
N ASP A 650 -4.09 -18.69 6.17
CA ASP A 650 -4.50 -17.30 6.28
C ASP A 650 -3.49 -16.48 7.09
N GLU A 651 -2.91 -15.48 6.45
CA GLU A 651 -2.04 -14.48 7.07
C GLU A 651 -2.57 -13.04 6.86
N ILE A 652 -3.77 -12.90 6.25
CA ILE A 652 -4.25 -11.60 5.75
C ILE A 652 -5.55 -11.17 6.44
N TYR A 653 -6.50 -12.10 6.61
CA TYR A 653 -7.91 -11.77 6.92
C TYR A 653 -8.26 -11.88 8.40
N ALA A 654 -7.27 -12.06 9.28
CA ALA A 654 -7.43 -12.14 10.72
C ALA A 654 -8.40 -13.25 11.19
N SER A 655 -8.37 -14.42 10.52
CA SER A 655 -9.16 -15.59 10.91
C SER A 655 -8.67 -16.29 12.18
N HIS A 656 -7.50 -15.92 12.66
CA HIS A 656 -6.87 -16.34 13.91
C HIS A 656 -5.98 -15.23 14.45
N ALA A 657 -5.62 -15.29 15.74
CA ALA A 657 -4.64 -14.37 16.30
C ALA A 657 -3.24 -14.68 15.78
N THR A 658 -2.51 -13.66 15.34
CA THR A 658 -1.15 -13.79 14.84
C THR A 658 -0.15 -13.70 15.99
N PRO A 659 0.65 -14.73 16.26
CA PRO A 659 1.74 -14.64 17.23
C PRO A 659 2.79 -13.61 16.79
N ARG A 660 3.22 -12.78 17.74
CA ARG A 660 4.19 -11.69 17.48
C ARG A 660 5.35 -11.75 18.47
N LEU A 661 6.52 -11.35 18.01
CA LEU A 661 7.64 -11.10 18.90
C LEU A 661 7.36 -9.83 19.74
N LEU A 662 7.77 -9.86 20.99
CA LEU A 662 7.75 -8.66 21.83
C LEU A 662 8.74 -7.63 21.28
N SER A 663 8.41 -6.35 21.38
CA SER A 663 9.40 -5.31 21.08
C SER A 663 10.56 -5.36 22.07
N ALA A 664 11.69 -4.74 21.71
CA ALA A 664 12.89 -4.71 22.56
C ALA A 664 12.58 -4.22 23.97
N GLU A 665 11.77 -3.16 24.07
CA GLU A 665 11.38 -2.56 25.34
C GLU A 665 10.44 -3.48 26.14
N GLN A 666 9.43 -4.04 25.49
CA GLN A 666 8.50 -5.00 26.14
C GLN A 666 9.23 -6.25 26.64
N LEU A 667 10.18 -6.75 25.86
CA LEU A 667 10.95 -7.95 26.23
C LEU A 667 11.86 -7.65 27.44
N LEU A 668 12.54 -6.51 27.43
CA LEU A 668 13.39 -6.10 28.55
C LEU A 668 12.56 -5.90 29.82
N ASP A 669 11.44 -5.21 29.74
CA ASP A 669 10.54 -4.97 30.87
C ASP A 669 9.93 -6.30 31.38
N ALA A 670 9.57 -7.21 30.49
CA ALA A 670 9.10 -8.54 30.89
C ALA A 670 10.19 -9.34 31.65
N ILE A 671 11.45 -9.29 31.19
CA ILE A 671 12.58 -9.93 31.90
C ILE A 671 12.76 -9.28 33.28
N CYS A 672 12.70 -7.94 33.37
CA CYS A 672 12.79 -7.22 34.64
C CYS A 672 11.64 -7.62 35.59
N GLN A 673 10.42 -7.72 35.10
CA GLN A 673 9.23 -8.08 35.88
C GLN A 673 9.31 -9.52 36.39
N VAL A 674 9.66 -10.49 35.55
CA VAL A 674 9.74 -11.90 35.94
C VAL A 674 10.87 -12.13 36.96
N THR A 675 12.03 -11.49 36.78
CA THR A 675 13.19 -11.63 37.66
C THR A 675 13.11 -10.76 38.92
N ASP A 676 12.21 -9.76 38.93
CA ASP A 676 12.10 -8.71 39.95
C ASP A 676 13.38 -7.90 40.12
N VAL A 677 14.11 -7.70 39.01
CA VAL A 677 15.36 -6.94 38.94
C VAL A 677 15.23 -5.84 37.90
N ALA A 678 15.07 -4.60 38.36
CA ALA A 678 14.92 -3.45 37.48
C ALA A 678 16.17 -3.24 36.60
N GLU A 679 15.95 -2.62 35.42
CA GLU A 679 17.02 -2.09 34.59
C GLU A 679 17.40 -0.69 35.08
N SER A 680 18.61 -0.23 34.77
CA SER A 680 19.09 1.09 35.10
C SER A 680 19.46 1.85 33.84
N PHE A 681 18.82 3.00 33.64
CA PHE A 681 19.09 3.88 32.50
C PHE A 681 19.77 5.16 32.99
N LYS A 682 20.86 5.53 32.32
CA LYS A 682 21.67 6.70 32.71
C LYS A 682 20.83 7.98 32.72
N GLY A 683 20.81 8.67 33.83
CA GLY A 683 20.10 9.95 33.99
C GLY A 683 18.61 9.84 34.24
N LEU A 684 18.07 8.62 34.39
CA LEU A 684 16.67 8.37 34.72
C LEU A 684 16.53 7.77 36.14
N PRO A 685 15.37 7.89 36.77
CA PRO A 685 15.09 7.29 38.07
C PRO A 685 15.26 5.76 38.03
N ALA A 686 15.69 5.20 39.17
CA ALA A 686 15.74 3.74 39.30
C ALA A 686 14.34 3.11 39.14
N GLY A 687 14.27 2.01 38.38
CA GLY A 687 13.01 1.35 38.09
C GLY A 687 12.22 1.92 36.88
N THR A 688 12.78 2.91 36.17
CA THR A 688 12.21 3.37 34.92
C THR A 688 12.08 2.20 33.97
N ARG A 689 10.89 1.97 33.41
CA ARG A 689 10.65 0.92 32.41
C ARG A 689 11.18 1.31 31.04
N ALA A 690 11.61 0.33 30.26
CA ALA A 690 12.12 0.58 28.92
C ALA A 690 11.04 1.17 27.99
N VAL A 691 9.75 0.81 28.16
CA VAL A 691 8.64 1.39 27.41
C VAL A 691 8.39 2.88 27.73
N ALA A 692 8.84 3.36 28.90
CA ALA A 692 8.69 4.76 29.32
C ALA A 692 9.87 5.66 28.94
N LEU A 693 10.87 5.12 28.24
CA LEU A 693 12.07 5.88 27.87
C LEU A 693 11.74 7.05 26.94
N PRO A 694 12.10 8.28 27.33
CA PRO A 694 11.85 9.46 26.51
C PRO A 694 12.69 9.47 25.23
N ASP A 695 13.93 8.97 25.30
CA ASP A 695 14.89 8.92 24.21
C ASP A 695 15.49 7.51 24.07
N PRO A 696 15.70 6.99 22.85
CA PRO A 696 16.36 5.72 22.65
C PRO A 696 17.81 5.77 23.18
N PRO A 697 18.21 4.93 24.17
CA PRO A 697 19.58 4.89 24.63
C PRO A 697 20.51 4.32 23.56
N THR A 698 21.55 5.05 23.21
CA THR A 698 22.48 4.68 22.13
C THR A 698 23.48 3.59 22.54
N ASP A 699 23.69 3.39 23.84
CA ASP A 699 24.66 2.49 24.45
C ASP A 699 24.06 1.21 25.05
N HIS A 700 22.75 1.05 25.02
CA HIS A 700 22.07 -0.13 25.57
C HIS A 700 22.06 -1.31 24.58
N TYR A 701 23.02 -2.24 24.74
CA TYR A 701 23.26 -3.32 23.81
C TYR A 701 22.05 -4.23 23.58
N PHE A 702 21.31 -4.62 24.65
CA PHE A 702 20.13 -5.46 24.56
C PHE A 702 19.04 -4.83 23.66
N LEU A 703 18.67 -3.60 23.95
CA LEU A 703 17.63 -2.89 23.17
C LEU A 703 18.03 -2.75 21.70
N LYS A 704 19.30 -2.48 21.43
CA LYS A 704 19.82 -2.39 20.05
C LYS A 704 19.74 -3.73 19.32
N VAL A 705 20.12 -4.86 19.96
CA VAL A 705 20.08 -6.20 19.35
C VAL A 705 18.64 -6.62 19.03
N PHE A 706 17.69 -6.23 19.89
CA PHE A 706 16.28 -6.55 19.72
C PHE A 706 15.51 -5.52 18.87
N GLY A 707 16.19 -4.62 18.16
CA GLY A 707 15.63 -3.78 17.11
C GLY A 707 14.89 -2.53 17.61
N GLN A 708 15.30 -1.94 18.73
CA GLN A 708 14.80 -0.63 19.15
C GLN A 708 15.08 0.42 18.07
N PRO A 709 14.06 1.20 17.60
CA PRO A 709 14.25 2.23 16.61
C PRO A 709 15.01 3.43 17.16
N GLN A 710 15.81 4.09 16.31
CA GLN A 710 16.50 5.33 16.65
C GLN A 710 15.61 6.58 16.49
N ARG A 711 14.37 6.40 16.04
CA ARG A 711 13.37 7.45 15.79
C ARG A 711 13.85 8.50 14.78
N GLU A 712 14.53 8.06 13.74
CA GLU A 712 15.02 8.94 12.68
C GLU A 712 13.99 9.11 11.55
N MET A 713 13.16 8.10 11.31
CA MET A 713 12.12 8.07 10.26
C MET A 713 10.70 8.06 10.86
N ALA A 714 9.73 8.58 10.10
CA ALA A 714 8.30 8.55 10.48
C ALA A 714 7.61 7.23 10.09
N CYS A 715 8.34 6.12 10.11
CA CYS A 715 7.88 4.80 9.67
C CYS A 715 7.96 3.78 10.81
N GLN A 716 6.94 2.94 10.93
CA GLN A 716 7.02 1.77 11.81
C GLN A 716 8.06 0.75 11.33
N CYS A 717 8.47 0.81 10.07
CA CYS A 717 9.50 -0.05 9.47
C CYS A 717 10.90 0.15 10.06
N GLU A 718 11.13 1.22 10.85
CA GLU A 718 12.40 1.42 11.55
C GLU A 718 12.58 0.42 12.71
N ARG A 719 11.49 -0.12 13.25
CA ARG A 719 11.51 -1.16 14.26
C ARG A 719 11.68 -2.54 13.60
N SER A 720 12.78 -3.23 13.91
CA SER A 720 13.00 -4.58 13.39
C SER A 720 12.15 -5.60 14.16
N SER A 721 11.39 -6.40 13.42
CA SER A 721 10.60 -7.53 13.95
C SER A 721 11.18 -8.90 13.56
N GLU A 722 12.30 -8.92 12.83
CA GLU A 722 12.92 -10.17 12.41
C GLU A 722 13.78 -10.79 13.51
N SER A 723 13.64 -12.09 13.70
CA SER A 723 14.50 -12.85 14.62
C SER A 723 15.87 -13.13 13.99
N ASN A 724 16.91 -13.09 14.80
CA ASN A 724 18.27 -13.38 14.36
C ASN A 724 19.07 -14.16 15.43
N LEU A 725 20.19 -14.73 15.00
CA LEU A 725 21.05 -15.53 15.88
C LEU A 725 21.55 -14.74 17.10
N SER A 726 21.84 -13.45 16.94
CA SER A 726 22.32 -12.61 18.06
C SER A 726 21.26 -12.47 19.14
N GLN A 727 19.98 -12.35 18.79
CA GLN A 727 18.86 -12.31 19.74
C GLN A 727 18.74 -13.65 20.49
N ALA A 728 18.81 -14.78 19.78
CA ALA A 728 18.76 -16.11 20.42
C ALA A 728 19.92 -16.28 21.43
N LEU A 729 21.13 -15.90 21.05
CA LEU A 729 22.30 -15.95 21.94
C LEU A 729 22.16 -15.04 23.16
N GLN A 730 21.58 -13.84 23.00
CA GLN A 730 21.30 -12.94 24.12
C GLN A 730 20.29 -13.52 25.10
N MET A 731 19.27 -14.24 24.62
CA MET A 731 18.30 -14.89 25.50
C MET A 731 18.90 -16.10 26.25
N ILE A 732 19.82 -16.83 25.66
CA ILE A 732 20.43 -18.03 26.27
C ILE A 732 21.58 -17.66 27.21
N ASN A 733 22.52 -16.81 26.75
CA ASN A 733 23.78 -16.54 27.45
C ASN A 733 24.07 -15.04 27.65
N GLY A 734 23.16 -14.15 27.28
CA GLY A 734 23.37 -12.72 27.35
C GLY A 734 23.49 -12.22 28.79
N PRO A 735 24.36 -11.21 29.04
CA PRO A 735 24.60 -10.70 30.38
C PRO A 735 23.35 -10.11 31.03
N THR A 736 22.44 -9.52 30.24
CA THR A 736 21.19 -8.93 30.77
C THR A 736 20.33 -10.01 31.45
N VAL A 737 20.08 -11.14 30.79
CA VAL A 737 19.28 -12.22 31.35
C VAL A 737 20.02 -12.92 32.47
N HIS A 738 21.29 -13.28 32.25
CA HIS A 738 22.11 -14.03 33.19
C HIS A 738 22.32 -13.29 34.52
N ASN A 739 22.65 -11.99 34.46
CA ASN A 739 22.88 -11.19 35.66
C ASN A 739 21.60 -11.00 36.48
N LYS A 740 20.45 -10.78 35.82
CA LYS A 740 19.16 -10.65 36.51
C LYS A 740 18.69 -11.95 37.19
N LEU A 741 18.94 -13.10 36.54
CA LEU A 741 18.62 -14.42 37.16
C LEU A 741 19.48 -14.73 38.39
N ARG A 742 20.72 -14.22 38.44
CA ARG A 742 21.67 -14.45 39.53
C ARG A 742 21.66 -13.36 40.62
N ALA A 743 20.91 -12.30 40.43
CA ALA A 743 20.89 -11.17 41.35
C ALA A 743 20.38 -11.59 42.75
N ASP A 744 21.13 -11.23 43.80
CA ASP A 744 20.79 -11.55 45.19
C ASP A 744 19.46 -10.96 45.66
N ASN A 745 19.08 -9.81 45.08
CA ASN A 745 17.79 -9.17 45.32
C ASN A 745 16.71 -9.67 44.34
N GLY A 746 17.02 -10.59 43.43
CA GLY A 746 16.06 -11.10 42.43
C GLY A 746 15.10 -12.11 43.04
N ARG A 747 13.96 -12.29 42.35
CA ARG A 747 12.83 -13.12 42.77
C ARG A 747 13.26 -14.54 43.13
N ILE A 748 14.05 -15.20 42.30
CA ILE A 748 14.49 -16.59 42.53
C ILE A 748 15.28 -16.69 43.81
N HIS A 749 16.28 -15.84 43.98
CA HIS A 749 17.15 -15.83 45.18
C HIS A 749 16.35 -15.56 46.44
N GLN A 750 15.44 -14.60 46.43
CA GLN A 750 14.57 -14.28 47.57
C GLN A 750 13.64 -15.45 47.96
N MET A 751 13.09 -16.15 46.97
CA MET A 751 12.24 -17.30 47.22
C MET A 751 13.00 -18.50 47.76
N VAL A 752 14.20 -18.78 47.25
CA VAL A 752 15.09 -19.82 47.78
C VAL A 752 15.48 -19.46 49.22
N LYS A 753 15.87 -18.22 49.51
CA LYS A 753 16.18 -17.75 50.85
C LYS A 753 14.99 -17.86 51.81
N ALA A 754 13.79 -17.68 51.33
CA ALA A 754 12.55 -17.84 52.08
C ALA A 754 12.14 -19.30 52.24
N GLY A 755 12.91 -20.28 51.78
CA GLY A 755 12.65 -21.71 51.91
C GLY A 755 11.47 -22.23 51.09
N LYS A 756 11.13 -21.53 49.96
CA LYS A 756 10.08 -21.98 49.05
C LYS A 756 10.49 -23.26 48.32
N LYS A 757 9.53 -24.19 48.11
CA LYS A 757 9.73 -25.39 47.31
C LYS A 757 9.82 -25.07 45.82
N ASP A 758 10.50 -25.92 45.05
CA ASP A 758 10.69 -25.75 43.60
C ASP A 758 9.37 -25.54 42.86
N ASP A 759 8.32 -26.31 43.16
CA ASP A 759 6.99 -26.14 42.53
C ASP A 759 6.38 -24.74 42.80
N GLN A 760 6.62 -24.19 44.00
CA GLN A 760 6.16 -22.84 44.34
C GLN A 760 6.93 -21.77 43.58
N ILE A 761 8.26 -22.00 43.43
CA ILE A 761 9.11 -21.10 42.65
C ILE A 761 8.70 -21.09 41.18
N ILE A 762 8.54 -22.28 40.58
CA ILE A 762 8.13 -22.47 39.18
C ILE A 762 6.75 -21.81 38.97
N THR A 763 5.79 -22.16 39.81
CA THR A 763 4.43 -21.55 39.70
C THR A 763 4.46 -20.03 39.76
N THR A 764 5.25 -19.46 40.66
CA THR A 764 5.37 -18.00 40.80
C THR A 764 6.01 -17.38 39.56
N LEU A 765 7.04 -18.00 38.97
CA LEU A 765 7.68 -17.52 37.75
C LEU A 765 6.76 -17.56 36.54
N TYR A 766 5.90 -18.59 36.45
CA TYR A 766 4.90 -18.66 35.36
C TYR A 766 3.75 -17.64 35.52
N LEU A 767 3.45 -17.23 36.75
CA LEU A 767 2.42 -16.22 37.04
C LEU A 767 2.96 -14.78 36.98
N ALA A 768 4.27 -14.58 37.06
CA ALA A 768 4.94 -13.27 37.05
C ALA A 768 5.23 -12.79 35.62
#